data_69f8c744fb8ea310e7adea4614f02f24
#
_entry.id   69f8c744fb8ea310e7adea4614f02f24
#
_cell.length_a   1.000
_cell.length_b   1.000
_cell.length_c   1.000
_cell.angle_alpha   90.00
_cell.angle_beta   90.00
_cell.angle_gamma   90.00
#
_symmetry.space_group_name_H-M   'P 1'
#
loop_
_entity.id
_entity.type
_entity.pdbx_description
1 polymer ?
#
loop_
_entity_poly.entity_id
_entity_poly.type
_entity_poly.pdbx_seq_one_letter_code
_entity_poly.pdbx_strand_id
1 'polypeptide(L)'
;MNILNRVTLKTMAKNRVRTVVTVIGIILSAAMMTAVTTSIASLQQFMVRLVRAETGDWHGAAYGCEASDVERIRTEKGVSALGVIRRVGYAPLETVEKQTKPYLFIGAIDEGTEDVLPIHITDGRLPENGQELILPKHLRTTGKIRHAIGDRLTLSPGGRLLDGVALGQQDLLQAGETLSAGAERTYTVVGFYEQPDFERRNAAGYTALTRSTAADDGEPVDLYIQMKHPSAIHSLLQTQFSNVQTRTNNDLLRMTGSSRDASYNAVLRNMGAILIAIIVFGSISLIYNAFSISVNERTKQFGLLASIGATRRQLLRGVMTEAAVLSAIGIPLGLLSGLVGIGLTLHFTGRLFSMFIAVGGTEALTLVISPEALAIAAVIALMTVFISAYLPARRALKMPAIEAIRQSADVAIRARQVKTSRLTYWLFGFEGMLASKNFKRNRKKYRATVLSLFLSVVLFISASSFCDYMRNGTEMVAEQPDYDIQLTFPVKSFDQQALNKISETLTASPEITSSVHYIKVSYPRLNEVLTAPSDALSAEAAQFLRPDGADAVTLSMNVCYIEDAVYQAYVKQLGLNESRFTGGSAECIAVDDMSFYDTTIQKYRSVRIFDAKRVNAERETVRNMPGYTFIGRETENGEDLYLYESNGEARNVMKLHKGEAVISTSPLTIGAVTQDAPGFLANAAALILPLSAYQPEASADDPGQAVFCFHADDYRAAADAVWEAADEMNLPERKIQNAAENTAVMRALMTVVDVFSYGFIVLISLIALANVFNTISTNIALRRREFAMLRSIGMTHRGFRRMMNYECILYGLKGLIFGVPVACGVTYLIFRALSGGVVLHFYIPWYSIAIAVGSVFAVVFATMLYAMRKVSRGSTIEAIRCENI
;
A
#
# COMPACT_ATOMS: atom_id res chain seq x y z
N MET A 1 9.51 7.88 51.86
CA MET A 1 8.62 6.89 51.19
C MET A 1 7.48 6.57 52.15
N ASN A 2 6.23 6.75 51.71
CA ASN A 2 5.03 6.54 52.54
C ASN A 2 4.92 5.06 52.95
N ILE A 3 4.48 4.74 54.20
CA ILE A 3 4.36 3.38 54.75
C ILE A 3 3.60 2.45 53.79
N LEU A 4 2.55 2.94 53.13
CA LEU A 4 1.76 2.19 52.14
C LEU A 4 2.59 1.75 50.90
N ASN A 5 3.48 2.61 50.42
CA ASN A 5 4.39 2.28 49.33
C ASN A 5 5.41 1.20 49.70
N ARG A 6 5.89 1.23 50.94
CA ARG A 6 6.81 0.20 51.49
C ARG A 6 6.11 -1.15 51.61
N VAL A 7 4.86 -1.17 52.07
CA VAL A 7 4.03 -2.39 52.11
C VAL A 7 3.79 -2.93 50.72
N THR A 8 3.49 -2.07 49.73
CA THR A 8 3.27 -2.47 48.34
C THR A 8 4.51 -3.16 47.76
N LEU A 9 5.69 -2.57 47.91
CA LEU A 9 6.94 -3.15 47.39
C LEU A 9 7.28 -4.50 48.05
N LYS A 10 7.11 -4.63 49.41
CA LYS A 10 7.30 -5.92 50.08
C LYS A 10 6.32 -6.98 49.61
N THR A 11 5.07 -6.61 49.33
CA THR A 11 4.04 -7.52 48.80
C THR A 11 4.41 -8.00 47.39
N MET A 12 4.93 -7.11 46.53
CA MET A 12 5.41 -7.47 45.20
C MET A 12 6.57 -8.46 45.27
N ALA A 13 7.55 -8.20 46.14
CA ALA A 13 8.71 -9.09 46.36
C ALA A 13 8.31 -10.48 46.88
N LYS A 14 7.26 -10.59 47.69
CA LYS A 14 6.74 -11.87 48.22
C LYS A 14 6.01 -12.67 47.12
N ASN A 15 5.29 -11.99 46.18
CA ASN A 15 4.51 -12.62 45.14
C ASN A 15 5.23 -12.61 43.76
N ARG A 16 6.47 -13.15 43.73
CA ARG A 16 7.38 -13.09 42.55
C ARG A 16 6.75 -13.57 41.26
N VAL A 17 6.07 -14.72 41.23
CA VAL A 17 5.49 -15.28 40.01
C VAL A 17 4.49 -14.33 39.37
N ARG A 18 3.61 -13.73 40.15
CA ARG A 18 2.63 -12.77 39.67
C ARG A 18 3.27 -11.48 39.14
N THR A 19 4.21 -10.95 39.93
CA THR A 19 4.98 -9.76 39.54
C THR A 19 5.65 -9.97 38.19
N VAL A 20 6.32 -11.13 38.00
CA VAL A 20 6.97 -11.49 36.71
C VAL A 20 5.95 -11.60 35.58
N VAL A 21 4.82 -12.27 35.79
CA VAL A 21 3.77 -12.37 34.74
C VAL A 21 3.23 -11.00 34.34
N THR A 22 3.04 -10.08 35.29
CA THR A 22 2.58 -8.72 34.99
C THR A 22 3.66 -7.94 34.25
N VAL A 23 4.93 -8.07 34.66
CA VAL A 23 6.08 -7.43 33.96
C VAL A 23 6.19 -7.97 32.52
N ILE A 24 6.08 -9.29 32.31
CA ILE A 24 6.08 -9.89 30.95
C ILE A 24 4.94 -9.33 30.12
N GLY A 25 3.75 -9.15 30.69
CA GLY A 25 2.63 -8.51 29.98
C GLY A 25 2.91 -7.08 29.56
N ILE A 26 3.59 -6.29 30.42
CA ILE A 26 4.01 -4.92 30.09
C ILE A 26 5.12 -4.92 29.05
N ILE A 27 6.11 -5.82 29.17
CA ILE A 27 7.19 -6.00 28.19
C ILE A 27 6.59 -6.31 26.82
N LEU A 28 5.71 -7.30 26.73
CA LEU A 28 5.10 -7.72 25.47
C LEU A 28 4.27 -6.60 24.82
N SER A 29 3.54 -5.85 25.65
CA SER A 29 2.76 -4.69 25.21
C SER A 29 3.67 -3.57 24.66
N ALA A 30 4.71 -3.21 25.42
CA ALA A 30 5.65 -2.16 25.01
C ALA A 30 6.49 -2.61 23.79
N ALA A 31 6.91 -3.87 23.76
CA ALA A 31 7.64 -4.43 22.61
C ALA A 31 6.84 -4.39 21.33
N MET A 32 5.55 -4.75 21.37
CA MET A 32 4.68 -4.71 20.22
C MET A 32 4.46 -3.27 19.74
N MET A 33 4.28 -2.33 20.68
CA MET A 33 4.15 -0.91 20.33
C MET A 33 5.40 -0.38 19.66
N THR A 34 6.57 -0.68 20.22
CA THR A 34 7.87 -0.31 19.66
C THR A 34 8.10 -0.96 18.31
N ALA A 35 7.84 -2.26 18.18
CA ALA A 35 8.01 -2.97 16.92
C ALA A 35 7.19 -2.32 15.80
N VAL A 36 5.91 -2.00 16.04
CA VAL A 36 5.04 -1.39 15.03
C VAL A 36 5.45 0.05 14.72
N THR A 37 5.70 0.89 15.72
CA THR A 37 6.09 2.29 15.47
C THR A 37 7.44 2.39 14.76
N THR A 38 8.40 1.54 15.15
CA THR A 38 9.73 1.48 14.51
C THR A 38 9.65 0.89 13.10
N SER A 39 8.78 -0.12 12.86
CA SER A 39 8.55 -0.67 11.52
C SER A 39 7.99 0.38 10.57
N ILE A 40 6.99 1.13 11.02
CA ILE A 40 6.39 2.22 10.22
C ILE A 40 7.45 3.28 9.90
N ALA A 41 8.24 3.71 10.90
CA ALA A 41 9.30 4.69 10.70
C ALA A 41 10.39 4.18 9.73
N SER A 42 10.82 2.92 9.87
CA SER A 42 11.83 2.32 9.00
C SER A 42 11.35 2.17 7.56
N LEU A 43 10.11 1.72 7.37
CA LEU A 43 9.51 1.59 6.04
C LEU A 43 9.32 2.97 5.38
N GLN A 44 8.80 3.93 6.13
CA GLN A 44 8.62 5.30 5.62
C GLN A 44 9.95 5.92 5.19
N GLN A 45 10.98 5.79 6.03
CA GLN A 45 12.31 6.31 5.71
C GLN A 45 12.94 5.61 4.50
N PHE A 46 12.71 4.31 4.36
CA PHE A 46 13.14 3.54 3.21
C PHE A 46 12.46 4.04 1.92
N MET A 47 11.14 4.21 1.93
CA MET A 47 10.38 4.75 0.79
C MET A 47 10.82 6.17 0.43
N VAL A 48 11.06 7.03 1.43
CA VAL A 48 11.59 8.38 1.21
C VAL A 48 12.98 8.33 0.55
N ARG A 49 13.87 7.41 0.98
CA ARG A 49 15.20 7.27 0.36
C ARG A 49 15.11 6.79 -1.09
N LEU A 50 14.23 5.82 -1.38
CA LEU A 50 13.99 5.35 -2.75
C LEU A 50 13.53 6.49 -3.66
N VAL A 51 12.51 7.23 -3.23
CA VAL A 51 11.99 8.36 -4.02
C VAL A 51 13.05 9.46 -4.18
N ARG A 52 13.86 9.73 -3.15
CA ARG A 52 14.97 10.70 -3.25
C ARG A 52 16.03 10.24 -4.24
N ALA A 53 16.37 8.95 -4.26
CA ALA A 53 17.31 8.41 -5.23
C ALA A 53 16.78 8.53 -6.66
N GLU A 54 15.49 8.37 -6.88
CA GLU A 54 14.88 8.42 -8.21
C GLU A 54 14.60 9.85 -8.68
N THR A 55 13.91 10.65 -7.84
CA THR A 55 13.40 11.99 -8.22
C THR A 55 14.23 13.14 -7.70
N GLY A 56 15.13 12.92 -6.72
CA GLY A 56 15.90 13.95 -6.02
C GLY A 56 15.30 14.39 -4.69
N ASP A 57 16.07 15.13 -3.90
CA ASP A 57 15.66 15.63 -2.57
C ASP A 57 15.15 17.09 -2.63
N TRP A 58 14.20 17.33 -3.51
CA TRP A 58 13.51 18.62 -3.66
C TRP A 58 12.01 18.46 -3.47
N HIS A 59 11.35 19.51 -2.98
CA HIS A 59 9.91 19.51 -2.73
C HIS A 59 9.11 20.29 -3.77
N GLY A 60 9.72 21.32 -4.36
CA GLY A 60 9.12 22.11 -5.44
C GLY A 60 10.15 22.70 -6.36
N ALA A 61 9.76 22.89 -7.62
CA ALA A 61 10.59 23.54 -8.65
C ALA A 61 9.86 24.73 -9.25
N ALA A 62 10.62 25.73 -9.66
CA ALA A 62 10.16 26.91 -10.42
C ALA A 62 11.07 27.09 -11.63
N TYR A 63 10.50 27.23 -12.81
CA TYR A 63 11.21 27.18 -14.08
C TYR A 63 11.28 28.54 -14.76
N GLY A 64 12.45 28.91 -15.29
CA GLY A 64 12.65 30.15 -16.00
C GLY A 64 12.57 31.39 -15.12
N CYS A 65 13.06 31.29 -13.89
CA CYS A 65 13.14 32.37 -12.94
C CYS A 65 14.29 33.32 -13.28
N GLU A 66 14.28 34.52 -12.71
CA GLU A 66 15.40 35.43 -12.83
C GLU A 66 16.60 34.99 -11.97
N ALA A 67 17.82 35.32 -12.39
CA ALA A 67 19.01 35.01 -11.61
C ALA A 67 19.00 35.62 -10.20
N SER A 68 18.32 36.76 -10.01
CA SER A 68 18.10 37.43 -8.72
C SER A 68 17.30 36.61 -7.73
N ASP A 69 16.45 35.67 -8.21
CA ASP A 69 15.66 34.81 -7.38
C ASP A 69 16.51 33.81 -6.61
N VAL A 70 17.68 33.43 -7.11
CA VAL A 70 18.59 32.49 -6.45
C VAL A 70 18.93 32.94 -5.04
N GLU A 71 19.45 34.16 -4.89
CA GLU A 71 19.82 34.67 -3.57
C GLU A 71 18.62 34.97 -2.68
N ARG A 72 17.52 35.41 -3.27
CA ARG A 72 16.25 35.63 -2.55
C ARG A 72 15.73 34.33 -1.92
N ILE A 73 15.70 33.23 -2.68
CA ILE A 73 15.21 31.94 -2.19
C ILE A 73 16.22 31.26 -1.27
N ARG A 74 17.54 31.41 -1.50
CA ARG A 74 18.58 30.88 -0.62
C ARG A 74 18.50 31.44 0.80
N THR A 75 18.10 32.71 0.92
CA THR A 75 17.93 33.41 2.22
C THR A 75 16.54 33.23 2.82
N GLU A 76 15.58 32.64 2.11
CA GLU A 76 14.19 32.47 2.57
C GLU A 76 14.10 31.54 3.78
N LYS A 77 13.33 31.97 4.79
CA LYS A 77 13.12 31.18 6.01
C LYS A 77 12.40 29.87 5.69
N GLY A 78 13.05 28.76 6.03
CA GLY A 78 12.47 27.42 5.85
C GLY A 78 13.02 26.66 4.66
N VAL A 79 13.79 27.27 3.79
CA VAL A 79 14.59 26.59 2.77
C VAL A 79 15.78 25.91 3.46
N SER A 80 16.06 24.66 3.11
CA SER A 80 17.19 23.88 3.63
C SER A 80 18.31 23.74 2.61
N ALA A 81 17.95 23.54 1.34
CA ALA A 81 18.88 23.46 0.21
C ALA A 81 18.20 23.96 -1.08
N LEU A 82 19.00 24.39 -2.03
CA LEU A 82 18.56 24.91 -3.31
C LEU A 82 19.45 24.34 -4.41
N GLY A 83 18.84 23.59 -5.33
CA GLY A 83 19.46 23.18 -6.59
C GLY A 83 19.15 24.23 -7.66
N VAL A 84 20.16 24.61 -8.45
CA VAL A 84 20.05 25.64 -9.49
C VAL A 84 20.59 25.10 -10.80
N ILE A 85 19.80 25.18 -11.86
CA ILE A 85 20.24 24.93 -13.23
C ILE A 85 20.08 26.25 -14.02
N ARG A 86 21.21 26.84 -14.48
CA ARG A 86 21.21 28.00 -15.34
C ARG A 86 21.04 27.56 -16.79
N ARG A 87 20.15 28.18 -17.55
CA ARG A 87 19.84 27.81 -18.93
C ARG A 87 20.84 28.40 -19.88
N VAL A 88 21.95 27.71 -20.17
CA VAL A 88 22.97 28.20 -21.14
C VAL A 88 22.39 28.26 -22.56
N GLY A 89 21.55 27.28 -22.93
CA GLY A 89 20.86 27.30 -24.21
C GLY A 89 20.72 25.92 -24.87
N TYR A 90 20.25 25.97 -26.12
CA TYR A 90 19.99 24.79 -26.95
C TYR A 90 20.93 24.79 -28.14
N ALA A 91 21.59 23.68 -28.41
CA ALA A 91 22.38 23.47 -29.62
C ALA A 91 21.70 22.43 -30.53
N PRO A 92 21.65 22.63 -31.84
CA PRO A 92 21.07 21.65 -32.75
C PRO A 92 21.95 20.40 -32.81
N LEU A 93 21.30 19.25 -32.93
CA LEU A 93 21.95 17.95 -33.12
C LEU A 93 21.75 17.51 -34.58
N GLU A 94 22.82 17.52 -35.37
CA GLU A 94 22.77 17.33 -36.84
C GLU A 94 22.38 15.92 -37.27
N THR A 95 22.47 14.92 -36.41
CA THR A 95 22.28 13.49 -36.74
C THR A 95 21.32 12.76 -35.84
N VAL A 96 20.29 13.42 -35.34
CA VAL A 96 19.32 12.76 -34.46
C VAL A 96 18.25 12.05 -35.25
N GLU A 97 18.07 10.77 -35.03
CA GLU A 97 17.00 9.98 -35.65
C GLU A 97 15.62 10.38 -35.11
N LYS A 98 15.54 10.85 -33.88
CA LYS A 98 14.29 11.24 -33.21
C LYS A 98 13.93 12.70 -33.52
N GLN A 99 13.12 12.92 -34.53
CA GLN A 99 12.63 14.26 -34.97
C GLN A 99 11.97 15.07 -33.83
N THR A 100 11.48 14.42 -32.78
CA THR A 100 10.84 15.08 -31.63
C THR A 100 11.81 15.61 -30.59
N LYS A 101 13.14 15.31 -30.68
CA LYS A 101 14.21 15.76 -29.76
C LYS A 101 15.43 16.25 -30.54
N PRO A 102 15.30 17.32 -31.35
CA PRO A 102 16.39 17.75 -32.23
C PRO A 102 17.52 18.52 -31.54
N TYR A 103 17.44 18.77 -30.24
CA TYR A 103 18.37 19.67 -29.56
C TYR A 103 19.13 18.98 -28.43
N LEU A 104 20.32 19.54 -28.14
CA LEU A 104 21.03 19.35 -26.88
C LEU A 104 20.82 20.61 -26.02
N PHE A 105 20.11 20.46 -24.92
CA PHE A 105 19.97 21.50 -23.92
C PHE A 105 21.19 21.52 -22.99
N ILE A 106 21.84 22.66 -22.82
CA ILE A 106 22.99 22.83 -21.94
C ILE A 106 22.54 23.57 -20.69
N GLY A 107 22.58 22.88 -19.55
CA GLY A 107 22.31 23.43 -18.23
C GLY A 107 23.59 23.56 -17.42
N ALA A 108 23.86 24.73 -16.86
CA ALA A 108 24.97 24.94 -15.94
C ALA A 108 24.48 24.81 -14.50
N ILE A 109 25.07 23.87 -13.74
CA ILE A 109 24.69 23.60 -12.34
C ILE A 109 25.57 24.39 -11.37
N ASP A 110 24.92 25.01 -10.36
CA ASP A 110 25.61 25.65 -9.25
C ASP A 110 26.12 24.59 -8.26
N GLU A 111 27.08 24.96 -7.40
CA GLU A 111 27.60 24.07 -6.35
C GLU A 111 26.47 23.65 -5.36
N GLY A 112 26.41 22.37 -5.03
CA GLY A 112 25.39 21.77 -4.17
C GLY A 112 24.09 21.38 -4.88
N THR A 113 23.97 21.62 -6.21
CA THR A 113 22.81 21.15 -6.99
C THR A 113 22.75 19.62 -7.06
N GLU A 114 23.91 18.98 -7.07
CA GLU A 114 24.07 17.52 -7.03
C GLU A 114 23.54 16.85 -5.76
N ASP A 115 23.42 17.60 -4.65
CA ASP A 115 22.83 17.11 -3.40
C ASP A 115 21.30 17.14 -3.44
N VAL A 116 20.73 17.91 -4.34
CA VAL A 116 19.28 18.14 -4.47
C VAL A 116 18.69 17.36 -5.64
N LEU A 117 19.43 17.27 -6.76
CA LEU A 117 19.00 16.59 -7.99
C LEU A 117 19.65 15.21 -8.13
N PRO A 118 18.93 14.20 -8.68
CA PRO A 118 19.43 12.84 -8.84
C PRO A 118 20.34 12.73 -10.08
N ILE A 119 21.59 13.21 -9.98
CA ILE A 119 22.58 13.12 -11.05
C ILE A 119 23.45 11.88 -10.84
N HIS A 120 23.03 10.75 -11.41
CA HIS A 120 23.73 9.45 -11.28
C HIS A 120 24.74 9.26 -12.41
N ILE A 121 26.02 9.43 -12.09
CA ILE A 121 27.11 9.21 -13.05
C ILE A 121 27.24 7.73 -13.35
N THR A 122 27.18 7.36 -14.62
CA THR A 122 27.43 5.99 -15.09
C THR A 122 28.87 5.75 -15.51
N ASP A 123 29.48 6.72 -16.16
CA ASP A 123 30.87 6.69 -16.63
C ASP A 123 31.50 8.06 -16.43
N GLY A 124 32.80 8.10 -16.03
CA GLY A 124 33.54 9.34 -15.85
C GLY A 124 33.27 10.04 -14.52
N ARG A 125 33.13 11.36 -14.54
CA ARG A 125 32.95 12.20 -13.34
C ARG A 125 32.05 13.41 -13.60
N LEU A 126 31.65 14.12 -12.56
CA LEU A 126 30.96 15.41 -12.64
C LEU A 126 31.90 16.48 -13.25
N PRO A 127 31.34 17.50 -13.94
CA PRO A 127 32.11 18.63 -14.44
C PRO A 127 32.63 19.49 -13.28
N GLU A 128 33.89 19.89 -13.35
CA GLU A 128 34.57 20.75 -12.37
C GLU A 128 34.56 22.23 -12.79
N ASN A 129 34.42 22.51 -14.08
CA ASN A 129 34.43 23.84 -14.64
C ASN A 129 33.48 23.97 -15.84
N GLY A 130 33.23 25.19 -16.30
CA GLY A 130 32.30 25.49 -17.39
C GLY A 130 32.71 25.05 -18.80
N GLN A 131 33.91 24.46 -18.96
CA GLN A 131 34.38 23.87 -20.23
C GLN A 131 34.26 22.34 -20.26
N GLU A 132 33.80 21.76 -19.18
CA GLU A 132 33.53 20.33 -19.06
C GLU A 132 32.03 20.06 -19.17
N LEU A 133 31.67 18.94 -19.80
CA LEU A 133 30.28 18.56 -20.05
C LEU A 133 30.07 17.10 -19.73
N ILE A 134 28.97 16.78 -19.06
CA ILE A 134 28.45 15.42 -18.97
C ILE A 134 27.21 15.28 -19.85
N LEU A 135 27.10 14.13 -20.52
CA LEU A 135 26.01 13.81 -21.42
C LEU A 135 25.09 12.75 -20.84
N PRO A 136 23.78 12.80 -21.10
CA PRO A 136 22.87 11.77 -20.67
C PRO A 136 23.05 10.50 -21.51
N LYS A 137 23.06 9.33 -20.87
CA LYS A 137 23.28 8.02 -21.50
C LYS A 137 22.28 7.76 -22.64
N HIS A 138 21.03 8.23 -22.50
CA HIS A 138 19.98 8.06 -23.52
C HIS A 138 20.22 8.90 -24.80
N LEU A 139 21.17 9.81 -24.83
CA LEU A 139 21.66 10.43 -26.06
C LEU A 139 22.32 9.38 -26.97
N ARG A 140 23.02 8.39 -26.38
CA ARG A 140 23.62 7.27 -27.16
C ARG A 140 22.56 6.27 -27.62
N THR A 141 21.61 5.96 -26.76
CA THR A 141 20.61 4.90 -27.00
C THR A 141 19.45 5.38 -27.86
N THR A 142 18.85 6.52 -27.54
CA THR A 142 17.70 7.06 -28.24
C THR A 142 18.08 8.07 -29.32
N GLY A 143 19.13 8.88 -29.07
CA GLY A 143 19.63 9.87 -30.01
C GLY A 143 20.58 9.31 -31.07
N LYS A 144 21.12 8.10 -30.88
CA LYS A 144 22.13 7.42 -31.71
C LYS A 144 23.41 8.24 -31.92
N ILE A 145 23.66 9.19 -31.06
CA ILE A 145 24.88 10.02 -31.10
C ILE A 145 25.90 9.41 -30.14
N ARG A 146 27.03 8.95 -30.68
CA ARG A 146 28.11 8.31 -29.93
C ARG A 146 29.23 9.29 -29.69
N HIS A 147 29.34 9.79 -28.48
CA HIS A 147 30.50 10.52 -27.98
C HIS A 147 31.27 9.66 -26.98
N ALA A 148 32.59 9.90 -26.89
CA ALA A 148 33.48 9.29 -25.92
C ALA A 148 33.93 10.32 -24.87
N ILE A 149 34.37 9.85 -23.70
CA ILE A 149 35.02 10.71 -22.70
C ILE A 149 36.33 11.24 -23.33
N GLY A 150 36.54 12.56 -23.27
CA GLY A 150 37.65 13.26 -23.89
C GLY A 150 37.29 13.94 -25.21
N ASP A 151 36.14 13.63 -25.83
CA ASP A 151 35.70 14.31 -27.05
C ASP A 151 35.47 15.80 -26.79
N ARG A 152 35.84 16.63 -27.79
CA ARG A 152 35.59 18.07 -27.78
C ARG A 152 34.40 18.41 -28.66
N LEU A 153 33.39 19.05 -28.06
CA LEU A 153 32.16 19.49 -28.72
C LEU A 153 32.18 21.01 -28.81
N THR A 154 32.14 21.53 -30.02
CA THR A 154 31.99 22.96 -30.26
C THR A 154 30.53 23.22 -30.60
N LEU A 155 29.84 23.93 -29.73
CA LEU A 155 28.41 24.14 -29.77
C LEU A 155 28.08 25.64 -29.71
N SER A 156 27.01 26.06 -30.37
CA SER A 156 26.52 27.44 -30.32
C SER A 156 25.13 27.47 -29.63
N PRO A 157 25.13 27.44 -28.28
CA PRO A 157 23.87 27.38 -27.54
C PRO A 157 23.08 28.66 -27.71
N GLY A 158 21.80 28.53 -28.12
CA GLY A 158 20.87 29.63 -28.30
C GLY A 158 19.52 29.35 -27.63
N GLY A 159 18.66 30.36 -27.58
CA GLY A 159 17.29 30.26 -27.06
C GLY A 159 16.34 29.66 -28.09
N ARG A 160 15.42 28.82 -27.66
CA ARG A 160 14.26 28.39 -28.46
C ARG A 160 13.22 29.50 -28.45
N LEU A 161 12.72 29.89 -29.63
CA LEU A 161 11.75 30.95 -29.78
C LEU A 161 10.58 30.49 -30.65
N LEU A 162 9.36 30.78 -30.25
CA LEU A 162 8.15 30.65 -31.06
C LEU A 162 7.44 32.01 -31.05
N ASP A 163 7.29 32.62 -32.22
CA ASP A 163 6.70 33.95 -32.38
C ASP A 163 7.27 35.02 -31.43
N GLY A 164 8.57 34.92 -31.13
CA GLY A 164 9.30 35.83 -30.23
C GLY A 164 9.17 35.49 -28.73
N VAL A 165 8.44 34.42 -28.37
CA VAL A 165 8.32 33.95 -27.01
C VAL A 165 9.37 32.86 -26.74
N ALA A 166 10.12 33.00 -25.64
CA ALA A 166 11.14 32.03 -25.26
C ALA A 166 10.50 30.72 -24.71
N LEU A 167 10.95 29.58 -25.26
CA LEU A 167 10.55 28.26 -24.81
C LEU A 167 11.60 27.62 -23.89
N GLY A 168 11.19 26.96 -22.85
CA GLY A 168 12.04 26.25 -21.90
C GLY A 168 12.14 24.75 -22.16
N GLN A 169 12.92 24.04 -21.28
CA GLN A 169 13.10 22.58 -21.37
C GLN A 169 11.83 21.82 -21.02
N GLN A 170 10.89 22.46 -20.34
CA GLN A 170 9.59 21.86 -19.99
C GLN A 170 8.56 21.99 -21.11
N ASP A 171 8.84 22.80 -22.14
CA ASP A 171 7.96 23.02 -23.27
C ASP A 171 8.26 21.99 -24.38
N LEU A 172 7.21 21.39 -24.93
CA LEU A 172 7.32 20.43 -26.04
C LEU A 172 7.88 21.11 -27.29
N LEU A 173 8.43 20.31 -28.20
CA LEU A 173 8.80 20.78 -29.51
C LEU A 173 7.56 21.32 -30.24
N GLN A 174 7.65 22.55 -30.75
CA GLN A 174 6.56 23.24 -31.47
C GLN A 174 6.88 23.37 -32.96
N ALA A 175 5.88 23.18 -33.77
CA ALA A 175 6.04 23.43 -35.21
C ALA A 175 6.28 24.93 -35.46
N GLY A 176 7.36 25.27 -36.18
CA GLY A 176 7.71 26.65 -36.49
C GLY A 176 8.60 27.35 -35.48
N GLU A 177 9.01 26.67 -34.40
CA GLU A 177 10.01 27.25 -33.48
C GLU A 177 11.38 27.43 -34.17
N THR A 178 12.12 28.41 -33.74
CA THR A 178 13.46 28.75 -34.23
C THR A 178 14.46 28.84 -33.11
N LEU A 179 15.74 28.57 -33.41
CA LEU A 179 16.85 28.78 -32.46
C LEU A 179 17.50 30.15 -32.73
N SER A 180 17.63 30.93 -31.68
CA SER A 180 18.46 32.14 -31.76
C SER A 180 19.94 31.79 -31.88
N ALA A 181 20.74 32.63 -32.51
CA ALA A 181 22.18 32.44 -32.59
C ALA A 181 22.82 32.71 -31.22
N GLY A 182 23.53 31.72 -30.66
CA GLY A 182 24.33 31.85 -29.44
C GLY A 182 25.83 31.99 -29.73
N ALA A 183 26.60 32.37 -28.72
CA ALA A 183 28.08 32.41 -28.81
C ALA A 183 28.63 30.98 -28.87
N GLU A 184 29.63 30.76 -29.69
CA GLU A 184 30.33 29.47 -29.82
C GLU A 184 31.09 29.14 -28.52
N ARG A 185 30.86 27.94 -27.98
CA ARG A 185 31.51 27.43 -26.79
C ARG A 185 32.07 26.04 -27.07
N THR A 186 33.27 25.76 -26.59
CA THR A 186 33.87 24.42 -26.70
C THR A 186 33.86 23.71 -25.35
N TYR A 187 33.31 22.51 -25.35
CA TYR A 187 33.22 21.66 -24.17
C TYR A 187 33.98 20.37 -24.36
N THR A 188 34.54 19.81 -23.27
CA THR A 188 35.14 18.50 -23.24
C THR A 188 34.17 17.55 -22.49
N VAL A 189 33.83 16.43 -23.11
CA VAL A 189 33.00 15.39 -22.47
C VAL A 189 33.82 14.69 -21.39
N VAL A 190 33.38 14.77 -20.11
CA VAL A 190 34.06 14.18 -18.95
C VAL A 190 33.28 13.04 -18.29
N GLY A 191 32.05 12.81 -18.71
CA GLY A 191 31.26 11.70 -18.17
C GLY A 191 29.90 11.55 -18.83
N PHE A 192 29.27 10.45 -18.44
CA PHE A 192 27.88 10.13 -18.80
C PHE A 192 27.08 9.87 -17.55
N TYR A 193 25.79 10.22 -17.59
CA TYR A 193 24.87 10.02 -16.48
C TYR A 193 23.54 9.44 -16.95
N GLU A 194 22.79 8.82 -16.04
CA GLU A 194 21.48 8.26 -16.35
C GLU A 194 20.49 9.36 -16.72
N GLN A 195 19.42 9.02 -17.46
CA GLN A 195 18.39 9.99 -17.79
C GLN A 195 17.77 10.56 -16.50
N PRO A 196 17.85 11.88 -16.27
CA PRO A 196 17.35 12.47 -15.04
C PRO A 196 15.82 12.61 -15.07
N ASP A 197 15.16 12.43 -13.91
CA ASP A 197 13.71 12.61 -13.80
C ASP A 197 13.26 14.07 -14.05
N PHE A 198 14.14 15.04 -13.85
CA PHE A 198 13.85 16.45 -14.16
C PHE A 198 13.81 16.75 -15.67
N GLU A 199 14.30 15.86 -16.54
CA GLU A 199 14.11 15.91 -17.98
C GLU A 199 12.84 15.16 -18.38
N ARG A 200 11.84 15.85 -18.90
CA ARG A 200 10.63 15.19 -19.45
C ARG A 200 11.00 14.25 -20.59
N ARG A 201 10.35 13.09 -20.68
CA ARG A 201 10.57 12.11 -21.76
C ARG A 201 10.34 12.70 -23.15
N ASN A 202 9.42 13.66 -23.29
CA ASN A 202 9.09 14.37 -24.51
C ASN A 202 9.63 15.82 -24.55
N ALA A 203 10.64 16.16 -23.73
CA ALA A 203 11.37 17.41 -23.81
C ALA A 203 11.99 17.57 -25.21
N ALA A 204 12.08 18.79 -25.74
CA ALA A 204 12.63 19.06 -27.07
C ALA A 204 14.15 18.86 -27.15
N GLY A 205 14.87 18.82 -26.03
CA GLY A 205 16.30 18.63 -25.97
C GLY A 205 16.76 17.57 -24.99
N TYR A 206 17.87 16.89 -25.31
CA TYR A 206 18.63 16.07 -24.36
C TYR A 206 19.37 16.99 -23.41
N THR A 207 19.31 16.75 -22.10
CA THR A 207 19.94 17.62 -21.11
C THR A 207 21.40 17.25 -20.92
N ALA A 208 22.32 18.15 -21.29
CA ALA A 208 23.71 18.06 -20.95
C ALA A 208 24.03 19.02 -19.79
N LEU A 209 24.90 18.64 -18.88
CA LEU A 209 25.21 19.45 -17.69
C LEU A 209 26.66 19.87 -17.67
N THR A 210 26.90 21.16 -17.36
CA THR A 210 28.21 21.77 -17.12
C THR A 210 28.24 22.46 -15.75
N ARG A 211 29.38 22.95 -15.30
CA ARG A 211 29.47 23.76 -14.07
C ARG A 211 29.20 25.22 -14.39
N SER A 212 28.44 25.92 -13.54
CA SER A 212 28.15 27.34 -13.73
C SER A 212 29.41 28.21 -13.57
N THR A 213 29.46 29.28 -14.35
CA THR A 213 30.53 30.27 -14.35
C THR A 213 29.96 31.69 -14.25
N ALA A 214 30.78 32.68 -13.95
CA ALA A 214 30.35 34.09 -13.92
C ALA A 214 29.75 34.59 -15.26
N ALA A 215 30.07 33.91 -16.38
CA ALA A 215 29.47 34.22 -17.67
C ALA A 215 27.97 33.81 -17.77
N ASP A 216 27.51 32.94 -16.87
CA ASP A 216 26.15 32.40 -16.87
C ASP A 216 25.25 33.10 -15.82
N ASP A 217 25.76 34.12 -15.09
CA ASP A 217 25.06 34.80 -14.00
C ASP A 217 23.80 35.58 -14.42
N GLY A 218 23.68 35.94 -15.68
CA GLY A 218 22.52 36.63 -16.23
C GLY A 218 21.47 35.75 -16.88
N GLU A 219 21.76 34.46 -17.02
CA GLU A 219 20.86 33.52 -17.69
C GLU A 219 19.65 33.13 -16.78
N PRO A 220 18.48 32.86 -17.41
CA PRO A 220 17.33 32.34 -16.65
C PRO A 220 17.68 31.06 -15.91
N VAL A 221 17.06 30.87 -14.73
CA VAL A 221 17.36 29.72 -13.85
C VAL A 221 16.14 28.85 -13.62
N ASP A 222 16.40 27.56 -13.47
CA ASP A 222 15.45 26.59 -12.94
C ASP A 222 15.84 26.26 -11.50
N LEU A 223 14.93 26.53 -10.57
CA LEU A 223 15.15 26.38 -9.13
C LEU A 223 14.50 25.10 -8.62
N TYR A 224 15.24 24.31 -7.86
CA TYR A 224 14.76 23.11 -7.17
C TYR A 224 14.91 23.30 -5.66
N ILE A 225 13.80 23.43 -4.96
CA ILE A 225 13.74 23.95 -3.59
C ILE A 225 13.49 22.79 -2.62
N GLN A 226 14.41 22.60 -1.67
CA GLN A 226 14.23 21.74 -0.53
C GLN A 226 13.81 22.56 0.70
N MET A 227 12.71 22.17 1.36
CA MET A 227 12.18 22.84 2.54
C MET A 227 12.47 22.05 3.81
N LYS A 228 12.74 22.74 4.95
CA LYS A 228 12.81 22.10 6.28
C LYS A 228 11.49 21.42 6.67
N HIS A 229 10.37 22.04 6.29
CA HIS A 229 9.02 21.49 6.43
C HIS A 229 8.41 21.32 5.04
N PRO A 230 8.33 20.11 4.51
CA PRO A 230 7.92 19.86 3.11
C PRO A 230 6.56 20.47 2.73
N SER A 231 5.60 20.51 3.65
CA SER A 231 4.27 21.10 3.42
C SER A 231 4.28 22.61 3.11
N ALA A 232 5.32 23.32 3.52
CA ALA A 232 5.44 24.78 3.29
C ALA A 232 5.75 25.13 1.84
N ILE A 233 6.20 24.15 1.02
CA ILE A 233 6.52 24.37 -0.40
C ILE A 233 5.33 24.92 -1.18
N HIS A 234 4.12 24.43 -0.89
CA HIS A 234 2.92 24.84 -1.61
C HIS A 234 2.61 26.35 -1.46
N SER A 235 2.80 26.88 -0.24
CA SER A 235 2.60 28.29 0.02
C SER A 235 3.72 29.13 -0.59
N LEU A 236 4.97 28.65 -0.54
CA LEU A 236 6.11 29.34 -1.14
C LEU A 236 5.90 29.51 -2.65
N LEU A 237 5.58 28.41 -3.36
CA LEU A 237 5.37 28.45 -4.82
C LEU A 237 4.21 29.39 -5.20
N GLN A 238 3.11 29.35 -4.46
CA GLN A 238 1.96 30.22 -4.73
C GLN A 238 2.24 31.70 -4.50
N THR A 239 3.03 32.03 -3.47
CA THR A 239 3.25 33.43 -3.09
C THR A 239 4.41 34.07 -3.85
N GLN A 240 5.45 33.29 -4.17
CA GLN A 240 6.68 33.85 -4.76
C GLN A 240 6.84 33.54 -6.26
N PHE A 241 6.14 32.55 -6.78
CA PHE A 241 6.29 32.05 -8.17
C PHE A 241 4.95 31.94 -8.90
N SER A 242 4.01 32.88 -8.64
CA SER A 242 2.69 32.87 -9.28
C SER A 242 2.73 33.08 -10.80
N ASN A 243 3.80 33.71 -11.33
CA ASN A 243 3.93 34.13 -12.73
C ASN A 243 4.86 33.21 -13.54
N VAL A 244 5.40 32.15 -12.95
CA VAL A 244 6.29 31.21 -13.61
C VAL A 244 5.74 29.78 -13.49
N GLN A 245 6.16 28.91 -14.40
CA GLN A 245 5.77 27.52 -14.34
C GLN A 245 6.38 26.84 -13.12
N THR A 246 5.55 26.18 -12.32
CA THR A 246 5.97 25.49 -11.10
C THR A 246 5.59 23.99 -11.12
N ARG A 247 6.39 23.17 -10.47
CA ARG A 247 6.14 21.72 -10.27
C ARG A 247 6.39 21.36 -8.82
N THR A 248 5.63 20.45 -8.27
CA THR A 248 5.87 19.83 -6.96
C THR A 248 6.35 18.40 -7.14
N ASN A 249 7.28 17.96 -6.30
CA ASN A 249 7.68 16.55 -6.20
C ASN A 249 6.61 15.81 -5.40
N ASN A 250 5.54 15.43 -6.09
CA ASN A 250 4.37 14.83 -5.45
C ASN A 250 4.71 13.48 -4.80
N ASP A 251 5.63 12.72 -5.35
CA ASP A 251 6.01 11.41 -4.82
C ASP A 251 6.74 11.55 -3.49
N LEU A 252 7.70 12.46 -3.40
CA LEU A 252 8.38 12.77 -2.13
C LEU A 252 7.42 13.37 -1.09
N LEU A 253 6.53 14.28 -1.52
CA LEU A 253 5.54 14.90 -0.64
C LEU A 253 4.52 13.88 -0.12
N ARG A 254 4.12 12.88 -0.92
CA ARG A 254 3.27 11.75 -0.49
C ARG A 254 3.97 10.92 0.58
N MET A 255 5.22 10.51 0.35
CA MET A 255 5.97 9.68 1.30
C MET A 255 6.29 10.42 2.60
N THR A 256 6.45 11.74 2.57
CA THR A 256 6.64 12.58 3.77
C THR A 256 5.34 12.97 4.46
N GLY A 257 4.17 12.57 3.93
CA GLY A 257 2.85 12.93 4.49
C GLY A 257 2.48 14.40 4.31
N SER A 258 3.12 15.09 3.37
CA SER A 258 2.95 16.52 3.09
C SER A 258 2.21 16.80 1.78
N SER A 259 1.58 15.80 1.19
CA SER A 259 0.79 15.91 -0.03
C SER A 259 -0.46 16.78 0.18
N ARG A 260 -0.90 17.49 -0.87
CA ARG A 260 -2.22 18.15 -0.90
C ARG A 260 -3.39 17.18 -1.03
N ASP A 261 -3.12 15.93 -1.38
CA ASP A 261 -4.16 14.91 -1.47
C ASP A 261 -4.68 14.56 -0.07
N ALA A 262 -5.82 15.13 0.28
CA ALA A 262 -6.46 14.93 1.58
C ALA A 262 -6.87 13.47 1.79
N SER A 263 -7.27 12.76 0.73
CA SER A 263 -7.70 11.37 0.78
C SER A 263 -6.54 10.45 1.10
N TYR A 264 -5.41 10.62 0.43
CA TYR A 264 -4.18 9.87 0.68
C TYR A 264 -3.69 10.05 2.14
N ASN A 265 -3.59 11.31 2.59
CA ASN A 265 -3.19 11.63 3.95
C ASN A 265 -4.17 11.06 5.00
N ALA A 266 -5.48 11.02 4.69
CA ALA A 266 -6.49 10.44 5.57
C ALA A 266 -6.31 8.91 5.67
N VAL A 267 -6.05 8.22 4.57
CA VAL A 267 -5.80 6.76 4.56
C VAL A 267 -4.59 6.43 5.42
N LEU A 268 -3.45 7.10 5.24
CA LEU A 268 -2.24 6.87 6.04
C LEU A 268 -2.49 7.09 7.54
N ARG A 269 -3.17 8.19 7.91
CA ARG A 269 -3.52 8.46 9.31
C ARG A 269 -4.46 7.41 9.88
N ASN A 270 -5.46 6.99 9.12
CA ASN A 270 -6.43 5.97 9.53
C ASN A 270 -5.74 4.63 9.75
N MET A 271 -4.84 4.22 8.85
CA MET A 271 -4.05 3.00 8.99
C MET A 271 -3.24 2.99 10.28
N GLY A 272 -2.48 4.05 10.55
CA GLY A 272 -1.71 4.19 11.78
C GLY A 272 -2.60 4.19 13.01
N ALA A 273 -3.72 4.92 12.99
CA ALA A 273 -4.67 4.98 14.09
C ALA A 273 -5.33 3.63 14.39
N ILE A 274 -5.70 2.86 13.36
CA ILE A 274 -6.28 1.51 13.52
C ILE A 274 -5.25 0.57 14.17
N LEU A 275 -4.02 0.54 13.68
CA LEU A 275 -2.94 -0.27 14.25
C LEU A 275 -2.72 0.05 15.73
N ILE A 276 -2.55 1.33 16.05
CA ILE A 276 -2.37 1.80 17.42
C ILE A 276 -3.59 1.40 18.27
N ALA A 277 -4.81 1.58 17.79
CA ALA A 277 -6.03 1.22 18.52
C ALA A 277 -6.09 -0.29 18.83
N ILE A 278 -5.79 -1.16 17.87
CA ILE A 278 -5.74 -2.62 18.05
C ILE A 278 -4.70 -3.00 19.13
N ILE A 279 -3.50 -2.40 19.05
CA ILE A 279 -2.41 -2.67 19.99
C ILE A 279 -2.79 -2.21 21.41
N VAL A 280 -3.28 -0.98 21.55
CA VAL A 280 -3.67 -0.40 22.84
C VAL A 280 -4.80 -1.23 23.44
N PHE A 281 -5.81 -1.62 22.66
CA PHE A 281 -6.92 -2.44 23.14
C PHE A 281 -6.46 -3.82 23.60
N GLY A 282 -5.57 -4.48 22.84
CA GLY A 282 -4.96 -5.75 23.23
C GLY A 282 -4.12 -5.66 24.50
N SER A 283 -3.31 -4.63 24.60
CA SER A 283 -2.45 -4.34 25.73
C SER A 283 -3.26 -4.03 27.00
N ILE A 284 -4.29 -3.19 26.87
CA ILE A 284 -5.21 -2.90 27.99
C ILE A 284 -5.85 -4.20 28.49
N SER A 285 -6.31 -5.06 27.59
CA SER A 285 -6.96 -6.33 27.94
C SER A 285 -6.02 -7.24 28.76
N LEU A 286 -4.79 -7.42 28.32
CA LEU A 286 -3.79 -8.26 28.98
C LEU A 286 -3.42 -7.71 30.36
N ILE A 287 -3.06 -6.42 30.42
CA ILE A 287 -2.59 -5.77 31.65
C ILE A 287 -3.74 -5.60 32.65
N TYR A 288 -4.96 -5.25 32.17
CA TYR A 288 -6.15 -5.18 32.99
C TYR A 288 -6.45 -6.51 33.70
N ASN A 289 -6.33 -7.64 32.99
CA ASN A 289 -6.53 -8.94 33.61
C ASN A 289 -5.49 -9.22 34.73
N ALA A 290 -4.23 -8.91 34.49
CA ALA A 290 -3.18 -9.06 35.46
C ALA A 290 -3.45 -8.22 36.73
N PHE A 291 -3.77 -6.94 36.60
CA PHE A 291 -4.12 -6.07 37.73
C PHE A 291 -5.45 -6.44 38.38
N SER A 292 -6.46 -6.86 37.61
CA SER A 292 -7.75 -7.30 38.17
C SER A 292 -7.58 -8.50 39.11
N ILE A 293 -6.73 -9.46 38.72
CA ILE A 293 -6.39 -10.61 39.55
C ILE A 293 -5.62 -10.13 40.82
N SER A 294 -4.60 -9.28 40.63
CA SER A 294 -3.79 -8.71 41.71
C SER A 294 -4.65 -7.98 42.76
N VAL A 295 -5.56 -7.16 42.29
CA VAL A 295 -6.43 -6.34 43.12
C VAL A 295 -7.46 -7.21 43.86
N ASN A 296 -8.06 -8.20 43.17
CA ASN A 296 -9.05 -9.09 43.75
C ASN A 296 -8.47 -9.96 44.92
N GLU A 297 -7.26 -10.47 44.77
CA GLU A 297 -6.56 -11.21 45.84
C GLU A 297 -6.26 -10.34 47.07
N ARG A 298 -6.05 -9.03 46.85
CA ARG A 298 -5.73 -8.08 47.91
C ARG A 298 -6.97 -7.37 48.46
N THR A 299 -8.18 -7.70 48.01
CA THR A 299 -9.42 -7.05 48.48
C THR A 299 -9.59 -7.13 50.00
N LYS A 300 -9.29 -8.29 50.61
CA LYS A 300 -9.30 -8.48 52.08
C LYS A 300 -8.30 -7.53 52.77
N GLN A 301 -7.09 -7.40 52.22
CA GLN A 301 -6.07 -6.47 52.75
C GLN A 301 -6.53 -5.03 52.64
N PHE A 302 -7.16 -4.63 51.53
CA PHE A 302 -7.71 -3.28 51.36
C PHE A 302 -8.85 -3.02 52.36
N GLY A 303 -9.67 -4.03 52.62
CA GLY A 303 -10.73 -3.95 53.66
C GLY A 303 -10.13 -3.73 55.05
N LEU A 304 -9.09 -4.47 55.40
CA LEU A 304 -8.38 -4.29 56.68
C LEU A 304 -7.72 -2.93 56.81
N LEU A 305 -7.04 -2.45 55.76
CA LEU A 305 -6.43 -1.13 55.72
C LEU A 305 -7.49 -0.02 55.82
N ALA A 306 -8.61 -0.19 55.15
CA ALA A 306 -9.73 0.74 55.21
C ALA A 306 -10.39 0.77 56.61
N SER A 307 -10.46 -0.36 57.31
CA SER A 307 -10.98 -0.42 58.72
C SER A 307 -10.07 0.28 59.73
N ILE A 308 -8.77 0.39 59.45
CA ILE A 308 -7.81 1.14 60.26
C ILE A 308 -7.72 2.62 59.85
N GLY A 309 -8.57 3.09 58.90
CA GLY A 309 -8.67 4.51 58.49
C GLY A 309 -7.96 4.88 57.19
N ALA A 310 -7.46 3.94 56.41
CA ALA A 310 -6.89 4.27 55.09
C ALA A 310 -7.98 4.76 54.12
N THR A 311 -7.75 5.92 53.51
CA THR A 311 -8.69 6.51 52.54
C THR A 311 -8.63 5.80 51.18
N ARG A 312 -9.75 5.79 50.45
CA ARG A 312 -9.79 5.24 49.07
C ARG A 312 -8.71 5.84 48.18
N ARG A 313 -8.39 7.14 48.33
CA ARG A 313 -7.33 7.80 47.52
C ARG A 313 -5.94 7.25 47.85
N GLN A 314 -5.68 6.96 49.11
CA GLN A 314 -4.39 6.39 49.57
C GLN A 314 -4.22 4.96 49.05
N LEU A 315 -5.25 4.13 49.08
CA LEU A 315 -5.21 2.77 48.58
C LEU A 315 -5.06 2.76 47.03
N LEU A 316 -5.76 3.69 46.33
CA LEU A 316 -5.60 3.87 44.89
C LEU A 316 -4.16 4.28 44.52
N ARG A 317 -3.58 5.26 45.25
CA ARG A 317 -2.16 5.64 45.06
C ARG A 317 -1.22 4.46 45.23
N GLY A 318 -1.49 3.56 46.18
CA GLY A 318 -0.70 2.34 46.35
C GLY A 318 -0.68 1.44 45.13
N VAL A 319 -1.87 1.23 44.49
CA VAL A 319 -1.97 0.45 43.24
C VAL A 319 -1.30 1.20 42.07
N MET A 320 -1.43 2.53 42.00
CA MET A 320 -0.74 3.33 40.98
C MET A 320 0.78 3.32 41.14
N THR A 321 1.29 3.30 42.40
CA THR A 321 2.73 3.16 42.65
C THR A 321 3.22 1.77 42.22
N GLU A 322 2.42 0.71 42.42
CA GLU A 322 2.73 -0.64 41.90
C GLU A 322 2.81 -0.61 40.35
N ALA A 323 1.83 -0.01 39.67
CA ALA A 323 1.84 0.15 38.22
C ALA A 323 3.06 0.93 37.74
N ALA A 324 3.44 2.03 38.43
CA ALA A 324 4.59 2.84 38.08
C ALA A 324 5.92 2.06 38.22
N VAL A 325 6.10 1.28 39.28
CA VAL A 325 7.31 0.48 39.49
C VAL A 325 7.42 -0.64 38.44
N LEU A 326 6.30 -1.31 38.15
CA LEU A 326 6.26 -2.34 37.10
C LEU A 326 6.49 -1.76 35.69
N SER A 327 5.98 -0.55 35.44
CA SER A 327 6.23 0.17 34.16
C SER A 327 7.68 0.61 34.03
N ALA A 328 8.30 1.09 35.11
CA ALA A 328 9.71 1.50 35.12
C ALA A 328 10.68 0.38 34.75
N ILE A 329 10.30 -0.88 34.99
CA ILE A 329 11.07 -2.07 34.57
C ILE A 329 10.57 -2.58 33.20
N GLY A 330 9.25 -2.73 33.04
CA GLY A 330 8.65 -3.40 31.89
C GLY A 330 8.75 -2.59 30.60
N ILE A 331 8.60 -1.26 30.66
CA ILE A 331 8.63 -0.42 29.44
C ILE A 331 10.04 -0.39 28.85
N PRO A 332 11.13 -0.08 29.56
CA PRO A 332 12.46 -0.09 28.96
C PRO A 332 12.86 -1.44 28.38
N LEU A 333 12.56 -2.54 29.10
CA LEU A 333 12.82 -3.89 28.59
C LEU A 333 11.94 -4.21 27.37
N GLY A 334 10.71 -3.70 27.32
CA GLY A 334 9.80 -3.82 26.19
C GLY A 334 10.31 -3.04 24.97
N LEU A 335 10.72 -1.79 25.14
CA LEU A 335 11.31 -0.98 24.08
C LEU A 335 12.55 -1.70 23.49
N LEU A 336 13.45 -2.17 24.35
CA LEU A 336 14.65 -2.88 23.90
C LEU A 336 14.30 -4.18 23.17
N SER A 337 13.41 -5.00 23.69
CA SER A 337 13.00 -6.26 23.05
C SER A 337 12.25 -6.03 21.74
N GLY A 338 11.48 -4.94 21.64
CA GLY A 338 10.84 -4.52 20.39
C GLY A 338 11.84 -4.10 19.32
N LEU A 339 12.85 -3.28 19.70
CA LEU A 339 13.93 -2.90 18.79
C LEU A 339 14.75 -4.10 18.32
N VAL A 340 15.12 -4.99 19.23
CA VAL A 340 15.86 -6.21 18.88
C VAL A 340 15.02 -7.11 17.97
N GLY A 341 13.73 -7.29 18.27
CA GLY A 341 12.85 -8.13 17.46
C GLY A 341 12.70 -7.61 16.05
N ILE A 342 12.41 -6.29 15.87
CA ILE A 342 12.29 -5.71 14.55
C ILE A 342 13.64 -5.63 13.82
N GLY A 343 14.73 -5.35 14.54
CA GLY A 343 16.08 -5.33 13.97
C GLY A 343 16.47 -6.69 13.39
N LEU A 344 16.18 -7.78 14.08
CA LEU A 344 16.38 -9.14 13.57
C LEU A 344 15.48 -9.40 12.34
N THR A 345 14.21 -9.02 12.39
CA THR A 345 13.31 -9.19 11.26
C THR A 345 13.83 -8.44 10.03
N LEU A 346 14.19 -7.17 10.17
CA LEU A 346 14.73 -6.36 9.07
C LEU A 346 16.10 -6.86 8.59
N HIS A 347 16.93 -7.40 9.47
CA HIS A 347 18.22 -7.97 9.07
C HIS A 347 18.05 -9.18 8.13
N PHE A 348 17.09 -10.06 8.42
CA PHE A 348 16.81 -11.22 7.57
C PHE A 348 16.04 -10.85 6.31
N THR A 349 15.06 -9.97 6.39
CA THR A 349 14.27 -9.53 5.23
C THR A 349 14.99 -8.50 4.37
N GLY A 350 15.81 -7.64 4.97
CA GLY A 350 16.55 -6.58 4.25
C GLY A 350 17.51 -7.12 3.19
N ARG A 351 18.10 -8.30 3.43
CA ARG A 351 18.92 -8.98 2.41
C ARG A 351 18.09 -9.49 1.22
N LEU A 352 16.88 -9.97 1.46
CA LEU A 352 15.95 -10.35 0.37
C LEU A 352 15.57 -9.11 -0.44
N PHE A 353 15.41 -7.97 0.22
CA PHE A 353 15.11 -6.69 -0.41
C PHE A 353 16.21 -6.18 -1.33
N SER A 354 17.47 -6.22 -0.88
CA SER A 354 18.60 -5.75 -1.70
C SER A 354 18.83 -6.60 -2.95
N MET A 355 18.36 -7.86 -2.99
CA MET A 355 18.40 -8.71 -4.18
C MET A 355 17.35 -8.31 -5.23
N PHE A 356 16.22 -7.72 -4.82
CA PHE A 356 15.12 -7.38 -5.71
C PHE A 356 15.12 -5.90 -6.17
N ILE A 357 15.75 -5.00 -5.41
CA ILE A 357 15.82 -3.58 -5.74
C ILE A 357 17.23 -3.27 -6.28
N ALA A 358 17.45 -3.63 -7.53
CA ALA A 358 18.69 -3.26 -8.23
C ALA A 358 18.51 -2.03 -9.13
N VAL A 359 17.56 -1.16 -8.83
CA VAL A 359 17.48 0.16 -9.46
C VAL A 359 18.52 1.05 -8.81
N GLY A 360 19.68 1.13 -9.42
CA GLY A 360 20.69 2.21 -9.24
C GLY A 360 21.30 2.41 -7.84
N GLY A 361 21.03 1.57 -6.84
CA GLY A 361 21.46 1.88 -5.50
C GLY A 361 21.56 0.71 -4.52
N THR A 362 22.56 0.83 -3.66
CA THR A 362 22.84 -0.03 -2.50
C THR A 362 21.84 0.16 -1.34
N GLU A 363 20.63 0.69 -1.61
CA GLU A 363 19.66 1.05 -0.58
C GLU A 363 19.01 -0.20 0.02
N ALA A 364 19.48 -0.60 1.19
CA ALA A 364 18.89 -1.68 1.97
C ALA A 364 17.83 -1.17 2.95
N LEU A 365 16.80 -1.98 3.21
CA LEU A 365 15.84 -1.71 4.27
C LEU A 365 16.54 -1.85 5.64
N THR A 366 16.95 -0.73 6.22
CA THR A 366 17.68 -0.67 7.49
C THR A 366 16.78 -0.27 8.65
N LEU A 367 17.14 -0.71 9.85
CA LEU A 367 16.47 -0.29 11.08
C LEU A 367 16.72 1.19 11.35
N VAL A 368 15.67 1.97 11.34
CA VAL A 368 15.70 3.40 11.71
C VAL A 368 15.17 3.58 13.12
N ILE A 369 16.04 3.99 14.03
CA ILE A 369 15.69 4.28 15.42
C ILE A 369 15.30 5.76 15.52
N SER A 370 14.00 6.04 15.45
CA SER A 370 13.48 7.38 15.67
C SER A 370 13.25 7.62 17.16
N PRO A 371 13.91 8.61 17.79
CA PRO A 371 13.67 8.97 19.19
C PRO A 371 12.20 9.38 19.43
N GLU A 372 11.58 10.03 18.45
CA GLU A 372 10.17 10.42 18.50
C GLU A 372 9.23 9.22 18.53
N ALA A 373 9.45 8.23 17.67
CA ALA A 373 8.67 6.99 17.63
C ALA A 373 8.80 6.21 18.96
N LEU A 374 10.02 6.15 19.53
CA LEU A 374 10.25 5.53 20.83
C LEU A 374 9.58 6.28 21.98
N ALA A 375 9.61 7.61 21.97
CA ALA A 375 8.94 8.43 22.96
C ALA A 375 7.41 8.23 22.89
N ILE A 376 6.83 8.23 21.70
CA ILE A 376 5.41 7.95 21.47
C ILE A 376 5.04 6.57 21.99
N ALA A 377 5.82 5.54 21.63
CA ALA A 377 5.61 4.17 22.11
C ALA A 377 5.66 4.08 23.64
N ALA A 378 6.63 4.73 24.28
CA ALA A 378 6.77 4.77 25.72
C ALA A 378 5.60 5.46 26.42
N VAL A 379 5.15 6.62 25.89
CA VAL A 379 4.00 7.37 26.42
C VAL A 379 2.72 6.56 26.31
N ILE A 380 2.44 5.97 25.15
CA ILE A 380 1.24 5.16 24.92
C ILE A 380 1.26 3.91 25.82
N ALA A 381 2.42 3.22 25.94
CA ALA A 381 2.58 2.09 26.82
C ALA A 381 2.34 2.48 28.28
N LEU A 382 2.88 3.59 28.74
CA LEU A 382 2.67 4.13 30.08
C LEU A 382 1.20 4.43 30.36
N MET A 383 0.53 5.16 29.45
CA MET A 383 -0.91 5.45 29.54
C MET A 383 -1.74 4.16 29.60
N THR A 384 -1.40 3.18 28.78
CA THR A 384 -2.06 1.87 28.72
C THR A 384 -1.97 1.15 30.07
N VAL A 385 -0.78 1.11 30.70
CA VAL A 385 -0.56 0.48 32.02
C VAL A 385 -1.38 1.20 33.09
N PHE A 386 -1.35 2.53 33.13
CA PHE A 386 -2.09 3.29 34.14
C PHE A 386 -3.60 3.13 34.00
N ILE A 387 -4.16 3.16 32.78
CA ILE A 387 -5.58 2.92 32.52
C ILE A 387 -5.97 1.50 32.99
N SER A 388 -5.14 0.50 32.64
CA SER A 388 -5.37 -0.90 32.97
C SER A 388 -5.31 -1.18 34.47
N ALA A 389 -4.48 -0.46 35.22
CA ALA A 389 -4.40 -0.57 36.67
C ALA A 389 -5.52 0.20 37.40
N TYR A 390 -5.90 1.38 36.88
CA TYR A 390 -6.87 2.26 37.49
C TYR A 390 -8.28 1.66 37.52
N LEU A 391 -8.73 1.05 36.43
CA LEU A 391 -10.08 0.52 36.31
C LEU A 391 -10.41 -0.59 37.33
N PRO A 392 -9.57 -1.65 37.51
CA PRO A 392 -9.79 -2.67 38.54
C PRO A 392 -9.70 -2.12 39.94
N ALA A 393 -8.69 -1.26 40.20
CA ALA A 393 -8.48 -0.64 41.48
C ALA A 393 -9.71 0.16 41.95
N ARG A 394 -10.25 1.03 41.07
CA ARG A 394 -11.46 1.82 41.32
C ARG A 394 -12.68 0.93 41.64
N ARG A 395 -12.82 -0.21 40.95
CA ARG A 395 -13.93 -1.17 41.20
C ARG A 395 -13.82 -1.83 42.55
N ALA A 396 -12.63 -2.32 42.92
CA ALA A 396 -12.40 -2.99 44.19
C ALA A 396 -12.57 -2.04 45.41
N LEU A 397 -12.10 -0.80 45.29
CA LEU A 397 -12.19 0.22 46.34
C LEU A 397 -13.60 0.84 46.51
N LYS A 398 -14.56 0.49 45.64
CA LYS A 398 -15.98 0.84 45.85
C LYS A 398 -16.70 -0.08 46.85
N MET A 399 -16.15 -1.27 47.16
CA MET A 399 -16.73 -2.22 48.10
C MET A 399 -16.57 -1.69 49.54
N PRO A 400 -17.61 -1.83 50.41
CA PRO A 400 -17.49 -1.52 51.82
C PRO A 400 -16.42 -2.41 52.52
N ALA A 401 -15.72 -1.86 53.50
CA ALA A 401 -14.68 -2.58 54.23
C ALA A 401 -15.16 -3.91 54.87
N ILE A 402 -16.36 -3.91 55.45
CA ILE A 402 -16.97 -5.11 56.03
C ILE A 402 -17.22 -6.21 54.99
N GLU A 403 -17.73 -5.88 53.80
CA GLU A 403 -17.91 -6.83 52.72
C GLU A 403 -16.60 -7.37 52.16
N ALA A 404 -15.61 -6.48 52.05
CA ALA A 404 -14.24 -6.86 51.62
C ALA A 404 -13.56 -7.83 52.59
N ILE A 405 -13.75 -7.67 53.88
CA ILE A 405 -13.20 -8.55 54.95
C ILE A 405 -13.95 -9.87 55.01
N ARG A 406 -15.31 -9.82 55.01
CA ARG A 406 -16.17 -11.01 55.10
C ARG A 406 -16.17 -11.87 53.85
N GLN A 407 -15.80 -11.31 52.70
CA GLN A 407 -15.89 -11.98 51.39
C GLN A 407 -17.29 -12.57 51.11
N SER A 408 -18.32 -12.05 51.78
CA SER A 408 -19.70 -12.60 51.77
C SER A 408 -20.57 -12.10 50.61
N ALA A 409 -20.05 -11.19 49.78
CA ALA A 409 -20.79 -10.62 48.65
C ALA A 409 -21.19 -11.63 47.56
N ASP A 410 -20.90 -12.92 47.73
CA ASP A 410 -20.98 -13.91 46.64
C ASP A 410 -22.23 -14.79 46.66
N VAL A 411 -23.14 -14.69 47.65
CA VAL A 411 -24.22 -15.70 47.79
C VAL A 411 -25.59 -15.10 48.02
N ALA A 412 -26.12 -14.37 47.06
CA ALA A 412 -27.61 -14.14 46.94
C ALA A 412 -28.11 -14.70 45.60
N ILE A 413 -28.32 -16.01 45.52
CA ILE A 413 -28.75 -16.66 44.30
C ILE A 413 -30.20 -17.15 44.48
N ARG A 414 -31.13 -16.64 43.70
CA ARG A 414 -32.49 -17.18 43.61
C ARG A 414 -32.48 -18.53 42.88
N ALA A 415 -33.11 -19.55 43.41
CA ALA A 415 -33.17 -20.90 42.85
C ALA A 415 -33.62 -20.95 41.36
N ARG A 416 -34.47 -20.02 40.97
CA ARG A 416 -34.97 -19.87 39.58
C ARG A 416 -33.82 -19.53 38.56
N GLN A 417 -32.71 -18.96 38.99
CA GLN A 417 -31.60 -18.54 38.12
C GLN A 417 -30.65 -19.70 37.78
N VAL A 418 -30.74 -20.84 38.43
CA VAL A 418 -29.85 -21.99 38.26
C VAL A 418 -30.53 -23.16 37.52
N LYS A 419 -31.75 -22.96 37.00
CA LYS A 419 -32.43 -23.98 36.19
C LYS A 419 -31.61 -24.31 34.93
N THR A 420 -31.35 -25.61 34.66
CA THR A 420 -30.71 -26.13 33.47
C THR A 420 -31.72 -26.81 32.56
N SER A 421 -31.53 -26.76 31.27
CA SER A 421 -32.37 -27.44 30.28
C SER A 421 -32.22 -28.97 30.39
N ARG A 422 -33.29 -29.74 30.18
CA ARG A 422 -33.26 -31.19 30.03
C ARG A 422 -32.35 -31.63 28.87
N LEU A 423 -32.24 -30.79 27.85
CA LEU A 423 -31.36 -31.03 26.70
C LEU A 423 -29.86 -31.09 27.13
N THR A 424 -29.45 -30.23 28.09
CA THR A 424 -28.06 -30.22 28.61
C THR A 424 -27.73 -31.54 29.33
N TYR A 425 -28.69 -32.11 30.04
CA TYR A 425 -28.53 -33.42 30.69
C TYR A 425 -28.47 -34.56 29.67
N TRP A 426 -29.33 -34.52 28.66
CA TRP A 426 -29.40 -35.54 27.62
C TRP A 426 -28.12 -35.57 26.74
N LEU A 427 -27.58 -34.39 26.37
CA LEU A 427 -26.41 -34.28 25.52
C LEU A 427 -25.09 -34.51 26.29
N PHE A 428 -24.99 -34.05 27.54
CA PHE A 428 -23.73 -33.95 28.27
C PHE A 428 -23.71 -34.69 29.61
N GLY A 429 -24.78 -35.41 29.94
CA GLY A 429 -24.89 -36.18 31.17
C GLY A 429 -24.90 -35.36 32.47
N PHE A 430 -24.66 -36.03 33.58
CA PHE A 430 -24.62 -35.41 34.91
C PHE A 430 -23.53 -34.37 35.05
N GLU A 431 -22.32 -34.67 34.53
CA GLU A 431 -21.18 -33.79 34.61
C GLU A 431 -21.38 -32.48 33.86
N GLY A 432 -22.03 -32.54 32.67
CA GLY A 432 -22.39 -31.36 31.89
C GLY A 432 -23.48 -30.51 32.56
N MET A 433 -24.45 -31.15 33.21
CA MET A 433 -25.46 -30.45 34.02
C MET A 433 -24.79 -29.71 35.20
N LEU A 434 -23.86 -30.38 35.87
CA LEU A 434 -23.12 -29.81 37.00
C LEU A 434 -22.24 -28.63 36.57
N ALA A 435 -21.56 -28.75 35.44
CA ALA A 435 -20.80 -27.66 34.85
C ALA A 435 -21.67 -26.46 34.52
N SER A 436 -22.83 -26.68 33.90
CA SER A 436 -23.78 -25.61 33.55
C SER A 436 -24.36 -24.92 34.79
N LYS A 437 -24.72 -25.70 35.84
CA LYS A 437 -25.17 -25.15 37.13
C LYS A 437 -24.10 -24.32 37.82
N ASN A 438 -22.85 -24.82 37.86
CA ASN A 438 -21.72 -24.07 38.37
C ASN A 438 -21.49 -22.78 37.64
N PHE A 439 -21.54 -22.84 36.30
CA PHE A 439 -21.40 -21.65 35.44
C PHE A 439 -22.49 -20.61 35.73
N LYS A 440 -23.76 -21.01 35.90
CA LYS A 440 -24.85 -20.11 36.22
C LYS A 440 -24.77 -19.57 37.65
N ARG A 441 -24.32 -20.38 38.61
CA ARG A 441 -24.11 -19.97 40.00
C ARG A 441 -23.04 -18.93 40.15
N ASN A 442 -21.92 -19.09 39.51
CA ASN A 442 -20.72 -18.27 39.66
C ASN A 442 -20.56 -17.22 38.53
N ARG A 443 -21.64 -16.70 37.97
CA ARG A 443 -21.64 -15.77 36.82
C ARG A 443 -20.63 -14.61 36.93
N LYS A 444 -20.50 -14.03 38.12
CA LYS A 444 -19.58 -12.89 38.35
C LYS A 444 -18.11 -13.29 38.17
N LYS A 445 -17.70 -14.45 38.65
CA LYS A 445 -16.31 -14.98 38.54
C LYS A 445 -16.00 -15.37 37.09
N TYR A 446 -16.99 -15.93 36.35
CA TYR A 446 -16.79 -16.35 34.95
C TYR A 446 -16.84 -15.23 33.94
N ARG A 447 -17.43 -14.09 34.28
CA ARG A 447 -17.43 -12.91 33.37
C ARG A 447 -16.04 -12.48 32.95
N ALA A 448 -15.06 -12.53 33.84
CA ALA A 448 -13.68 -12.15 33.51
C ALA A 448 -13.08 -13.08 32.45
N THR A 449 -13.29 -14.41 32.59
CA THR A 449 -12.79 -15.39 31.63
C THR A 449 -13.47 -15.27 30.27
N VAL A 450 -14.82 -15.15 30.25
CA VAL A 450 -15.58 -14.96 29.02
C VAL A 450 -15.20 -13.65 28.34
N LEU A 451 -15.01 -12.57 29.10
CA LEU A 451 -14.58 -11.27 28.58
C LEU A 451 -13.16 -11.35 27.99
N SER A 452 -12.25 -12.07 28.67
CA SER A 452 -10.89 -12.29 28.16
C SER A 452 -10.91 -13.04 26.82
N LEU A 453 -11.68 -14.13 26.71
CA LEU A 453 -11.85 -14.87 25.47
C LEU A 453 -12.52 -14.05 24.38
N PHE A 454 -13.59 -13.33 24.70
CA PHE A 454 -14.25 -12.40 23.81
C PHE A 454 -13.27 -11.36 23.24
N LEU A 455 -12.50 -10.70 24.10
CA LEU A 455 -11.51 -9.70 23.69
C LEU A 455 -10.40 -10.32 22.81
N SER A 456 -9.96 -11.54 23.14
CA SER A 456 -8.94 -12.25 22.34
C SER A 456 -9.48 -12.62 20.94
N VAL A 457 -10.75 -13.03 20.81
CA VAL A 457 -11.41 -13.31 19.52
C VAL A 457 -11.53 -12.05 18.69
N VAL A 458 -12.05 -10.97 19.29
CA VAL A 458 -12.20 -9.68 18.61
C VAL A 458 -10.85 -9.16 18.11
N LEU A 459 -9.81 -9.19 18.96
CA LEU A 459 -8.48 -8.76 18.60
C LEU A 459 -7.88 -9.55 17.45
N PHE A 460 -7.94 -10.88 17.52
CA PHE A 460 -7.37 -11.74 16.50
C PHE A 460 -8.04 -11.51 15.14
N ILE A 461 -9.38 -11.58 15.09
CA ILE A 461 -10.14 -11.41 13.85
C ILE A 461 -9.92 -9.99 13.29
N SER A 462 -9.94 -8.95 14.13
CA SER A 462 -9.76 -7.57 13.68
C SER A 462 -8.34 -7.32 13.14
N ALA A 463 -7.31 -7.88 13.79
CA ALA A 463 -5.94 -7.77 13.33
C ALA A 463 -5.71 -8.52 12.01
N SER A 464 -6.22 -9.76 11.93
CA SER A 464 -6.14 -10.53 10.69
C SER A 464 -6.88 -9.84 9.55
N SER A 465 -8.10 -9.35 9.78
CA SER A 465 -8.86 -8.59 8.79
C SER A 465 -8.14 -7.31 8.33
N PHE A 466 -7.49 -6.60 9.26
CA PHE A 466 -6.70 -5.43 8.89
C PHE A 466 -5.55 -5.81 7.95
N CYS A 467 -4.81 -6.88 8.25
CA CYS A 467 -3.73 -7.38 7.40
C CYS A 467 -4.24 -7.85 6.03
N ASP A 468 -5.39 -8.55 6.00
CA ASP A 468 -6.02 -9.01 4.75
C ASP A 468 -6.44 -7.82 3.87
N TYR A 469 -7.05 -6.76 4.44
CA TYR A 469 -7.38 -5.54 3.68
C TYR A 469 -6.15 -4.79 3.19
N MET A 470 -5.08 -4.77 3.99
CA MET A 470 -3.80 -4.19 3.56
C MET A 470 -3.22 -4.92 2.36
N ARG A 471 -3.21 -6.25 2.42
CA ARG A 471 -2.71 -7.10 1.34
C ARG A 471 -3.54 -6.93 0.07
N ASN A 472 -4.86 -7.06 0.17
CA ASN A 472 -5.76 -6.91 -0.98
C ASN A 472 -5.67 -5.50 -1.59
N GLY A 473 -5.52 -4.46 -0.77
CA GLY A 473 -5.32 -3.10 -1.26
C GLY A 473 -4.01 -2.94 -2.04
N THR A 474 -2.95 -3.64 -1.64
CA THR A 474 -1.66 -3.63 -2.34
C THR A 474 -1.74 -4.45 -3.65
N GLU A 475 -2.41 -5.60 -3.63
CA GLU A 475 -2.60 -6.46 -4.81
C GLU A 475 -3.42 -5.75 -5.91
N MET A 476 -4.42 -4.93 -5.55
CA MET A 476 -5.21 -4.16 -6.52
C MET A 476 -4.43 -3.04 -7.23
N VAL A 477 -3.40 -2.50 -6.58
CA VAL A 477 -2.55 -1.45 -7.16
C VAL A 477 -1.38 -2.04 -7.95
N ALA A 478 -1.02 -3.29 -7.67
CA ALA A 478 0.06 -4.01 -8.32
C ALA A 478 -0.45 -4.68 -9.60
N GLU A 479 -0.33 -4.02 -10.73
CA GLU A 479 -0.41 -4.69 -12.03
C GLU A 479 0.74 -5.71 -12.10
N GLN A 480 0.42 -6.99 -12.20
CA GLN A 480 1.40 -8.05 -12.43
C GLN A 480 1.19 -8.61 -13.84
N PRO A 481 1.82 -8.02 -14.85
CA PRO A 481 1.77 -8.60 -16.19
C PRO A 481 2.51 -9.94 -16.20
N ASP A 482 1.98 -10.88 -16.95
CA ASP A 482 2.61 -12.18 -17.17
C ASP A 482 3.61 -12.11 -18.33
N TYR A 483 4.64 -11.27 -18.15
CA TYR A 483 5.83 -11.16 -18.99
C TYR A 483 6.92 -10.39 -18.26
N ASP A 484 8.16 -10.60 -18.67
CA ASP A 484 9.33 -9.96 -18.05
C ASP A 484 9.75 -8.71 -18.78
N ILE A 485 9.70 -8.70 -20.11
CA ILE A 485 10.08 -7.57 -20.94
C ILE A 485 8.99 -7.30 -21.95
N GLN A 486 8.72 -6.02 -22.22
CA GLN A 486 7.81 -5.58 -23.27
C GLN A 486 8.53 -4.64 -24.22
N LEU A 487 8.49 -4.96 -25.52
CA LEU A 487 8.92 -4.07 -26.60
C LEU A 487 7.69 -3.54 -27.32
N THR A 488 7.61 -2.24 -27.52
CA THR A 488 6.51 -1.57 -28.22
C THR A 488 7.04 -0.62 -29.27
N PHE A 489 6.47 -0.66 -30.47
CA PHE A 489 6.79 0.28 -31.55
C PHE A 489 5.59 0.49 -32.50
N PRO A 490 5.50 1.62 -33.24
CA PRO A 490 4.41 1.87 -34.18
C PRO A 490 4.42 0.89 -35.36
N VAL A 491 3.24 0.41 -35.80
CA VAL A 491 3.09 -0.56 -36.89
C VAL A 491 3.22 0.10 -38.28
N LYS A 492 3.36 1.42 -38.37
CA LYS A 492 3.29 2.24 -39.58
C LYS A 492 4.04 1.75 -40.83
N SER A 493 5.02 0.86 -40.67
CA SER A 493 5.90 0.39 -41.76
C SER A 493 5.99 -1.12 -41.89
N PHE A 494 5.18 -1.89 -41.12
CA PHE A 494 5.35 -3.32 -41.05
C PHE A 494 4.08 -4.07 -41.46
N ASP A 495 4.20 -4.98 -42.39
CA ASP A 495 3.18 -5.98 -42.68
C ASP A 495 3.29 -7.19 -41.75
N GLN A 496 2.35 -8.12 -41.80
CA GLN A 496 2.29 -9.30 -40.95
C GLN A 496 3.53 -10.21 -41.11
N GLN A 497 4.11 -10.28 -42.33
CA GLN A 497 5.30 -11.08 -42.59
C GLN A 497 6.54 -10.47 -41.94
N ALA A 498 6.64 -9.14 -41.98
CA ALA A 498 7.68 -8.39 -41.30
C ALA A 498 7.60 -8.56 -39.76
N LEU A 499 6.39 -8.48 -39.19
CA LEU A 499 6.19 -8.71 -37.76
C LEU A 499 6.56 -10.12 -37.32
N ASN A 500 6.22 -11.14 -38.11
CA ASN A 500 6.63 -12.52 -37.83
C ASN A 500 8.15 -12.69 -37.88
N LYS A 501 8.82 -12.08 -38.86
CA LYS A 501 10.28 -12.11 -38.96
C LYS A 501 10.95 -11.40 -37.78
N ILE A 502 10.40 -10.29 -37.34
CA ILE A 502 10.86 -9.58 -36.13
C ILE A 502 10.69 -10.49 -34.90
N SER A 503 9.54 -11.16 -34.77
CA SER A 503 9.29 -12.14 -33.71
C SER A 503 10.30 -13.26 -33.69
N GLU A 504 10.55 -13.88 -34.86
CA GLU A 504 11.55 -14.95 -35.00
C GLU A 504 12.96 -14.49 -34.61
N THR A 505 13.36 -13.29 -35.06
CA THR A 505 14.70 -12.74 -34.76
C THR A 505 14.87 -12.45 -33.28
N LEU A 506 13.86 -11.83 -32.66
CA LEU A 506 13.88 -11.49 -31.24
C LEU A 506 13.85 -12.76 -30.35
N THR A 507 13.09 -13.78 -30.74
CA THR A 507 12.97 -15.05 -29.99
C THR A 507 14.19 -15.98 -30.19
N ALA A 508 15.01 -15.74 -31.19
CA ALA A 508 16.22 -16.52 -31.44
C ALA A 508 17.32 -16.30 -30.37
N SER A 509 17.18 -15.27 -29.51
CA SER A 509 18.09 -15.03 -28.39
C SER A 509 17.97 -16.12 -27.33
N PRO A 510 19.08 -16.74 -26.87
CA PRO A 510 19.08 -17.79 -25.86
C PRO A 510 18.53 -17.31 -24.48
N GLU A 511 18.50 -16.03 -24.22
CA GLU A 511 17.99 -15.44 -22.99
C GLU A 511 16.46 -15.42 -22.94
N ILE A 512 15.77 -15.61 -24.10
CA ILE A 512 14.32 -15.56 -24.20
C ILE A 512 13.73 -16.97 -24.21
N THR A 513 12.87 -17.26 -23.23
CA THR A 513 12.23 -18.57 -23.08
C THR A 513 10.94 -18.69 -23.90
N SER A 514 10.18 -17.62 -23.99
CA SER A 514 8.96 -17.56 -24.82
C SER A 514 8.60 -16.12 -25.16
N SER A 515 7.84 -15.94 -26.23
CA SER A 515 7.31 -14.64 -26.61
C SER A 515 5.86 -14.74 -27.11
N VAL A 516 5.12 -13.65 -26.91
CA VAL A 516 3.80 -13.43 -27.52
C VAL A 516 3.79 -12.02 -28.08
N HIS A 517 3.23 -11.86 -29.29
CA HIS A 517 3.07 -10.51 -29.84
C HIS A 517 1.62 -10.23 -30.22
N TYR A 518 1.27 -8.95 -30.23
CA TYR A 518 -0.05 -8.46 -30.63
C TYR A 518 0.04 -7.03 -31.15
N ILE A 519 -0.97 -6.63 -31.92
CA ILE A 519 -1.14 -5.24 -32.33
C ILE A 519 -2.20 -4.60 -31.45
N LYS A 520 -1.85 -3.48 -30.83
CA LYS A 520 -2.73 -2.69 -29.99
C LYS A 520 -3.18 -1.42 -30.70
N VAL A 521 -4.48 -1.24 -30.82
CA VAL A 521 -5.12 -0.03 -31.35
C VAL A 521 -5.97 0.60 -30.24
N SER A 522 -5.65 1.83 -29.86
CA SER A 522 -6.38 2.54 -28.78
C SER A 522 -7.50 3.41 -29.36
N TYR A 523 -8.71 3.30 -28.80
CA TYR A 523 -9.86 4.13 -29.15
C TYR A 523 -10.25 5.09 -28.04
N PRO A 524 -10.77 6.30 -28.31
CA PRO A 524 -10.87 6.89 -29.65
C PRO A 524 -9.50 7.23 -30.23
N ARG A 525 -9.39 7.19 -31.56
CA ARG A 525 -8.19 7.64 -32.29
C ARG A 525 -8.56 8.74 -33.26
N LEU A 526 -7.58 9.41 -33.87
CA LEU A 526 -7.70 10.66 -34.60
C LEU A 526 -8.95 10.76 -35.50
N ASN A 527 -9.34 9.67 -36.15
CA ASN A 527 -10.45 9.65 -37.09
C ASN A 527 -11.39 8.47 -36.91
N GLU A 528 -11.32 7.78 -35.76
CA GLU A 528 -12.18 6.64 -35.49
C GLU A 528 -12.65 6.58 -34.04
N VAL A 529 -13.91 6.21 -33.87
CA VAL A 529 -14.51 5.95 -32.57
C VAL A 529 -15.16 4.57 -32.53
N LEU A 530 -15.12 3.96 -31.35
CA LEU A 530 -15.85 2.74 -31.08
C LEU A 530 -17.11 3.12 -30.31
N THR A 531 -18.28 2.68 -30.81
CA THR A 531 -19.55 2.94 -30.13
C THR A 531 -20.27 1.64 -29.78
N ALA A 532 -21.02 1.66 -28.69
CA ALA A 532 -21.87 0.55 -28.28
C ALA A 532 -23.26 1.05 -27.87
N PRO A 533 -24.31 0.23 -28.03
CA PRO A 533 -25.65 0.58 -27.55
C PRO A 533 -25.68 0.83 -26.05
N SER A 534 -26.39 1.86 -25.61
CA SER A 534 -26.46 2.25 -24.21
C SER A 534 -27.12 1.20 -23.30
N ASP A 535 -27.99 0.38 -23.85
CA ASP A 535 -28.70 -0.70 -23.16
C ASP A 535 -27.81 -1.93 -22.89
N ALA A 536 -26.65 -2.02 -23.55
CA ALA A 536 -25.66 -3.08 -23.32
C ALA A 536 -24.76 -2.80 -22.11
N LEU A 537 -24.73 -1.57 -21.61
CA LEU A 537 -23.89 -1.17 -20.48
C LEU A 537 -24.41 -1.69 -19.16
N SER A 538 -23.49 -1.95 -18.23
CA SER A 538 -23.86 -2.18 -16.82
C SER A 538 -24.45 -0.93 -16.20
N ALA A 539 -25.26 -1.12 -15.16
CA ALA A 539 -25.87 0.01 -14.43
C ALA A 539 -24.81 0.95 -13.81
N GLU A 540 -23.64 0.41 -13.49
CA GLU A 540 -22.51 1.19 -12.96
C GLU A 540 -21.81 1.97 -14.07
N ALA A 541 -21.47 1.33 -15.20
CA ALA A 541 -20.82 1.98 -16.33
C ALA A 541 -21.70 3.07 -16.96
N ALA A 542 -23.01 2.84 -17.00
CA ALA A 542 -23.99 3.80 -17.49
C ALA A 542 -23.95 5.15 -16.74
N GLN A 543 -23.61 5.16 -15.46
CA GLN A 543 -23.47 6.38 -14.66
C GLN A 543 -22.32 7.28 -15.12
N PHE A 544 -21.29 6.71 -15.72
CA PHE A 544 -20.07 7.43 -16.12
C PHE A 544 -19.99 7.63 -17.65
N LEU A 545 -20.47 6.66 -18.40
CA LEU A 545 -20.29 6.62 -19.85
C LEU A 545 -21.52 7.11 -20.62
N ARG A 546 -22.70 7.12 -19.98
CA ARG A 546 -23.95 7.49 -20.65
C ARG A 546 -24.29 8.95 -20.42
N PRO A 547 -24.19 9.84 -21.44
CA PRO A 547 -24.82 11.14 -21.41
C PRO A 547 -26.36 10.97 -21.33
N ASP A 548 -27.04 11.88 -20.68
CA ASP A 548 -28.50 11.82 -20.54
C ASP A 548 -29.20 11.68 -21.91
N GLY A 549 -29.91 10.55 -22.09
CA GLY A 549 -30.70 10.29 -23.30
C GLY A 549 -29.97 9.68 -24.47
N ALA A 550 -28.69 9.34 -24.36
CA ALA A 550 -27.92 8.75 -25.47
C ALA A 550 -28.37 7.31 -25.79
N ASP A 551 -28.62 6.99 -27.04
CA ASP A 551 -28.91 5.62 -27.53
C ASP A 551 -27.64 4.77 -27.65
N ALA A 552 -26.50 5.40 -27.90
CA ALA A 552 -25.19 4.75 -27.99
C ALA A 552 -24.11 5.57 -27.23
N VAL A 553 -23.09 4.90 -26.79
CA VAL A 553 -21.95 5.49 -26.04
C VAL A 553 -20.64 5.26 -26.76
N THR A 554 -19.72 6.20 -26.62
CA THR A 554 -18.35 6.05 -27.09
C THR A 554 -17.55 5.25 -26.06
N LEU A 555 -16.90 4.19 -26.52
CA LEU A 555 -16.05 3.34 -25.69
C LEU A 555 -14.58 3.77 -25.83
N SER A 556 -13.96 4.11 -24.70
CA SER A 556 -12.51 4.30 -24.62
C SER A 556 -11.87 2.97 -24.25
N MET A 557 -11.54 2.16 -25.26
CA MET A 557 -11.00 0.82 -25.10
C MET A 557 -9.86 0.55 -26.08
N ASN A 558 -8.99 -0.40 -25.71
CA ASN A 558 -8.00 -0.92 -26.64
C ASN A 558 -8.59 -2.07 -27.43
N VAL A 559 -8.29 -2.15 -28.72
CA VAL A 559 -8.52 -3.33 -29.54
C VAL A 559 -7.17 -4.02 -29.73
N CYS A 560 -7.05 -5.25 -29.25
CA CYS A 560 -5.83 -6.04 -29.28
C CYS A 560 -5.99 -7.20 -30.27
N TYR A 561 -5.19 -7.18 -31.33
CA TYR A 561 -5.14 -8.25 -32.33
C TYR A 561 -4.00 -9.19 -31.94
N ILE A 562 -4.32 -10.36 -31.38
CA ILE A 562 -3.35 -11.31 -30.86
C ILE A 562 -3.10 -12.45 -31.85
N GLU A 563 -1.95 -13.07 -31.78
CA GLU A 563 -1.60 -14.21 -32.65
C GLU A 563 -2.75 -15.23 -32.71
N ASP A 564 -3.07 -15.70 -33.91
CA ASP A 564 -4.23 -16.58 -34.15
C ASP A 564 -4.18 -17.86 -33.29
N ALA A 565 -3.00 -18.44 -33.11
CA ALA A 565 -2.83 -19.62 -32.28
C ALA A 565 -3.13 -19.36 -30.80
N VAL A 566 -2.67 -18.19 -30.28
CA VAL A 566 -2.92 -17.74 -28.93
C VAL A 566 -4.39 -17.40 -28.74
N TYR A 567 -5.00 -16.76 -29.72
CA TYR A 567 -6.43 -16.44 -29.71
C TYR A 567 -7.29 -17.70 -29.65
N GLN A 568 -7.00 -18.70 -30.48
CA GLN A 568 -7.74 -19.98 -30.47
C GLN A 568 -7.57 -20.73 -29.14
N ALA A 569 -6.36 -20.74 -28.56
CA ALA A 569 -6.12 -21.30 -27.23
C ALA A 569 -6.97 -20.61 -26.17
N TYR A 570 -7.05 -19.29 -26.24
CA TYR A 570 -7.84 -18.48 -25.31
C TYR A 570 -9.35 -18.72 -25.47
N VAL A 571 -9.87 -18.77 -26.69
CA VAL A 571 -11.27 -19.15 -27.00
C VAL A 571 -11.63 -20.52 -26.39
N LYS A 572 -10.72 -21.48 -26.53
CA LYS A 572 -10.88 -22.84 -25.96
C LYS A 572 -10.84 -22.84 -24.43
N GLN A 573 -9.95 -22.06 -23.85
CA GLN A 573 -9.86 -21.90 -22.39
C GLN A 573 -11.15 -21.34 -21.80
N LEU A 574 -11.79 -20.37 -22.49
CA LEU A 574 -13.07 -19.81 -22.10
C LEU A 574 -14.27 -20.72 -22.39
N GLY A 575 -14.07 -21.87 -23.03
CA GLY A 575 -15.14 -22.80 -23.40
C GLY A 575 -16.12 -22.25 -24.47
N LEU A 576 -15.66 -21.32 -25.29
CA LEU A 576 -16.46 -20.70 -26.36
C LEU A 576 -16.50 -21.58 -27.62
N ASN A 577 -17.51 -21.33 -28.47
CA ASN A 577 -17.65 -22.04 -29.73
C ASN A 577 -16.64 -21.49 -30.78
N GLU A 578 -15.57 -22.26 -31.04
CA GLU A 578 -14.48 -21.87 -31.95
C GLU A 578 -14.94 -21.33 -33.31
N SER A 579 -16.02 -21.90 -33.90
CA SER A 579 -16.48 -21.52 -35.23
C SER A 579 -16.94 -20.06 -35.36
N ARG A 580 -17.28 -19.40 -34.26
CA ARG A 580 -17.70 -17.98 -34.25
C ARG A 580 -16.52 -17.01 -34.13
N PHE A 581 -15.41 -17.50 -33.60
CA PHE A 581 -14.23 -16.71 -33.26
C PHE A 581 -13.04 -16.98 -34.21
N THR A 582 -13.25 -17.60 -35.32
CA THR A 582 -12.23 -17.90 -36.34
C THR A 582 -12.54 -17.30 -37.71
N GLY A 583 -11.49 -16.92 -38.44
CA GLY A 583 -11.60 -16.38 -39.78
C GLY A 583 -11.84 -14.87 -39.87
N GLY A 584 -12.01 -14.33 -41.06
CA GLY A 584 -12.08 -12.89 -41.33
C GLY A 584 -13.33 -12.15 -40.80
N SER A 585 -14.33 -12.88 -40.31
CA SER A 585 -15.53 -12.36 -39.65
C SER A 585 -15.59 -12.78 -38.15
N ALA A 586 -14.44 -13.00 -37.54
CA ALA A 586 -14.36 -13.40 -36.14
C ALA A 586 -15.06 -12.40 -35.21
N GLU A 587 -15.91 -12.89 -34.34
CA GLU A 587 -16.46 -12.09 -33.26
C GLU A 587 -15.36 -11.76 -32.24
N CYS A 588 -15.37 -10.58 -31.64
CA CYS A 588 -14.40 -10.22 -30.64
C CYS A 588 -14.79 -10.68 -29.22
N ILE A 589 -13.79 -10.83 -28.35
CA ILE A 589 -13.96 -11.11 -26.93
C ILE A 589 -13.67 -9.81 -26.19
N ALA A 590 -14.60 -9.34 -25.36
CA ALA A 590 -14.38 -8.20 -24.50
C ALA A 590 -13.84 -8.64 -23.15
N VAL A 591 -12.67 -8.14 -22.75
CA VAL A 591 -12.21 -8.13 -21.38
C VAL A 591 -12.87 -6.94 -20.70
N ASP A 592 -13.72 -7.22 -19.72
CA ASP A 592 -14.69 -6.30 -19.17
C ASP A 592 -14.31 -5.88 -17.74
N ASP A 593 -13.18 -5.23 -17.62
CA ASP A 593 -12.71 -4.63 -16.35
C ASP A 593 -12.07 -3.27 -16.64
N MET A 594 -12.81 -2.20 -16.35
CA MET A 594 -12.30 -0.84 -16.50
C MET A 594 -11.90 -0.27 -15.16
N SER A 595 -10.60 -0.19 -14.91
CA SER A 595 -10.05 0.44 -13.71
C SER A 595 -9.66 1.88 -14.00
N PHE A 596 -10.23 2.84 -13.26
CA PHE A 596 -9.94 4.26 -13.41
C PHE A 596 -9.99 5.01 -12.07
N TYR A 597 -9.35 6.17 -12.04
CA TYR A 597 -9.44 7.08 -10.90
C TYR A 597 -10.66 7.99 -11.06
N ASP A 598 -11.69 7.75 -10.24
CA ASP A 598 -12.89 8.56 -10.20
C ASP A 598 -12.60 9.88 -9.44
N THR A 599 -12.50 10.97 -10.19
CA THR A 599 -12.18 12.30 -9.65
C THR A 599 -13.30 12.87 -8.77
N THR A 600 -14.55 12.41 -8.94
CA THR A 600 -15.71 12.88 -8.15
C THR A 600 -15.64 12.37 -6.72
N ILE A 601 -15.28 11.10 -6.56
CA ILE A 601 -15.14 10.46 -5.24
C ILE A 601 -13.68 10.35 -4.79
N GLN A 602 -12.73 10.77 -5.62
CA GLN A 602 -11.28 10.71 -5.39
C GLN A 602 -10.79 9.30 -5.01
N LYS A 603 -11.19 8.27 -5.79
CA LYS A 603 -10.85 6.87 -5.54
C LYS A 603 -10.57 6.12 -6.84
N TYR A 604 -9.67 5.13 -6.75
CA TYR A 604 -9.57 4.11 -7.77
C TYR A 604 -10.77 3.16 -7.69
N ARG A 605 -11.36 2.91 -8.84
CA ARG A 605 -12.56 2.09 -8.99
C ARG A 605 -12.41 1.16 -10.18
N SER A 606 -12.82 -0.09 -10.03
CA SER A 606 -13.01 -1.03 -11.12
C SER A 606 -14.51 -1.17 -11.39
N VAL A 607 -14.90 -1.06 -12.64
CA VAL A 607 -16.30 -1.12 -13.08
C VAL A 607 -16.41 -2.04 -14.27
N ARG A 608 -17.41 -2.91 -14.27
CA ARG A 608 -17.79 -3.71 -15.42
C ARG A 608 -18.47 -2.83 -16.44
N ILE A 609 -18.04 -2.92 -17.70
CA ILE A 609 -18.59 -2.09 -18.77
C ILE A 609 -19.93 -2.65 -19.25
N PHE A 610 -20.03 -3.97 -19.47
CA PHE A 610 -21.19 -4.61 -20.09
C PHE A 610 -21.94 -5.52 -19.13
N ASP A 611 -23.29 -5.48 -19.18
CA ASP A 611 -24.16 -6.48 -18.58
C ASP A 611 -24.54 -7.58 -19.59
N ALA A 612 -24.55 -7.26 -20.88
CA ALA A 612 -24.87 -8.18 -21.94
C ALA A 612 -23.70 -9.12 -22.25
N LYS A 613 -23.98 -10.41 -22.46
CA LYS A 613 -22.96 -11.41 -22.88
C LYS A 613 -22.55 -11.24 -24.36
N ARG A 614 -23.35 -10.56 -25.14
CA ARG A 614 -23.10 -10.27 -26.55
C ARG A 614 -23.55 -8.85 -26.84
N VAL A 615 -22.70 -8.08 -27.53
CA VAL A 615 -22.93 -6.67 -27.83
C VAL A 615 -22.65 -6.42 -29.30
N ASN A 616 -23.52 -5.71 -29.99
CA ASN A 616 -23.28 -5.22 -31.32
C ASN A 616 -22.71 -3.81 -31.22
N ALA A 617 -21.39 -3.70 -31.30
CA ALA A 617 -20.67 -2.43 -31.32
C ALA A 617 -20.46 -1.98 -32.76
N GLU A 618 -20.18 -0.71 -32.98
CA GLU A 618 -19.85 -0.13 -34.24
C GLU A 618 -18.54 0.63 -34.22
N ARG A 619 -17.74 0.49 -35.25
CA ARG A 619 -16.56 1.31 -35.51
C ARG A 619 -17.00 2.39 -36.50
N GLU A 620 -16.96 3.65 -36.11
CA GLU A 620 -17.29 4.80 -36.91
C GLU A 620 -16.02 5.54 -37.35
N THR A 621 -15.83 5.74 -38.64
CA THR A 621 -14.77 6.58 -39.15
C THR A 621 -15.29 8.00 -39.29
N VAL A 622 -14.67 8.94 -38.59
CA VAL A 622 -15.05 10.35 -38.59
C VAL A 622 -14.17 11.15 -39.57
N ARG A 623 -14.71 12.23 -40.05
CA ARG A 623 -14.07 13.10 -41.04
C ARG A 623 -12.87 13.83 -40.41
N ASN A 624 -11.73 13.77 -41.09
CA ASN A 624 -10.60 14.62 -40.74
C ASN A 624 -10.85 16.04 -41.23
N MET A 625 -10.79 17.01 -40.31
CA MET A 625 -11.02 18.42 -40.63
C MET A 625 -9.72 19.22 -40.47
N PRO A 626 -9.24 19.88 -41.55
CA PRO A 626 -8.03 20.71 -41.47
C PRO A 626 -8.17 21.78 -40.36
N GLY A 627 -7.21 21.85 -39.47
CA GLY A 627 -7.18 22.84 -38.36
C GLY A 627 -8.03 22.47 -37.14
N TYR A 628 -8.62 21.28 -37.11
CA TYR A 628 -9.40 20.78 -35.99
C TYR A 628 -9.00 19.34 -35.61
N THR A 629 -9.04 19.03 -34.33
CA THR A 629 -8.83 17.68 -33.82
C THR A 629 -10.15 17.16 -33.27
N PHE A 630 -10.54 15.95 -33.64
CA PHE A 630 -11.70 15.28 -33.05
C PHE A 630 -11.41 14.96 -31.57
N ILE A 631 -12.28 15.43 -30.66
CA ILE A 631 -12.09 15.27 -29.20
C ILE A 631 -13.13 14.36 -28.54
N GLY A 632 -14.20 13.98 -29.26
CA GLY A 632 -15.20 13.08 -28.71
C GLY A 632 -16.59 13.29 -29.26
N ARG A 633 -17.57 12.70 -28.60
CA ARG A 633 -18.99 12.75 -28.95
C ARG A 633 -19.80 13.21 -27.73
N GLU A 634 -20.81 14.03 -27.92
CA GLU A 634 -21.75 14.45 -26.90
C GLU A 634 -23.19 14.25 -27.46
N THR A 635 -24.11 13.89 -26.58
CA THR A 635 -25.54 13.82 -26.96
C THR A 635 -26.26 15.03 -26.37
N GLU A 636 -26.81 15.86 -27.23
CA GLU A 636 -27.56 17.06 -26.86
C GLU A 636 -28.98 16.98 -27.45
N ASN A 637 -30.01 17.07 -26.59
CA ASN A 637 -31.42 16.94 -26.99
C ASN A 637 -31.81 15.64 -27.73
N GLY A 638 -31.09 14.54 -27.47
CA GLY A 638 -31.31 13.24 -28.13
C GLY A 638 -30.63 13.10 -29.50
N GLU A 639 -29.82 14.06 -29.90
CA GLU A 639 -29.00 13.99 -31.13
C GLU A 639 -27.51 13.85 -30.75
N ASP A 640 -26.82 13.01 -31.52
CA ASP A 640 -25.37 12.79 -31.32
C ASP A 640 -24.58 13.86 -32.09
N LEU A 641 -23.79 14.59 -31.33
CA LEU A 641 -22.92 15.65 -31.83
C LEU A 641 -21.46 15.22 -31.70
N TYR A 642 -20.71 15.33 -32.75
CA TYR A 642 -19.29 15.03 -32.84
C TYR A 642 -18.49 16.32 -32.61
N LEU A 643 -17.62 16.31 -31.64
CA LEU A 643 -16.90 17.48 -31.14
C LEU A 643 -15.51 17.57 -31.77
N TYR A 644 -15.21 18.71 -32.33
CA TYR A 644 -13.93 19.03 -32.96
C TYR A 644 -13.35 20.28 -32.29
N GLU A 645 -12.16 20.18 -31.68
CA GLU A 645 -11.46 21.32 -31.08
C GLU A 645 -10.49 21.95 -32.08
N SER A 646 -10.53 23.28 -32.21
CA SER A 646 -9.58 24.03 -33.05
C SER A 646 -8.16 23.88 -32.55
N ASN A 647 -7.20 23.65 -33.46
CA ASN A 647 -5.78 23.57 -33.20
C ASN A 647 -5.11 24.94 -33.01
N GLY A 648 -5.89 26.05 -33.03
CA GLY A 648 -5.40 27.41 -32.82
C GLY A 648 -5.45 27.91 -31.38
N GLU A 649 -4.97 29.13 -31.14
CA GLU A 649 -4.90 29.75 -29.78
C GLU A 649 -6.28 29.89 -29.10
N ALA A 650 -7.35 30.06 -29.87
CA ALA A 650 -8.72 30.08 -29.36
C ALA A 650 -9.28 28.64 -29.43
N ARG A 651 -9.42 27.99 -28.31
CA ARG A 651 -10.05 26.65 -28.20
C ARG A 651 -11.56 26.75 -28.47
N ASN A 652 -11.93 26.82 -29.77
CA ASN A 652 -13.30 26.75 -30.20
C ASN A 652 -13.69 25.31 -30.49
N VAL A 653 -14.77 24.84 -29.87
CA VAL A 653 -15.33 23.52 -30.15
C VAL A 653 -16.43 23.65 -31.19
N MET A 654 -16.23 22.99 -32.31
CA MET A 654 -17.24 22.84 -33.35
C MET A 654 -18.02 21.55 -33.12
N LYS A 655 -19.33 21.61 -33.23
CA LYS A 655 -20.25 20.48 -33.10
C LYS A 655 -20.83 20.12 -34.47
N LEU A 656 -20.70 18.87 -34.88
CA LEU A 656 -21.25 18.34 -36.14
C LEU A 656 -22.22 17.19 -35.86
N HIS A 657 -23.29 17.10 -36.67
CA HIS A 657 -24.20 15.96 -36.62
C HIS A 657 -23.57 14.70 -37.23
N LYS A 658 -24.04 13.50 -36.79
CA LYS A 658 -23.54 12.21 -37.26
C LYS A 658 -23.41 12.12 -38.79
N GLY A 659 -24.40 12.59 -39.53
CA GLY A 659 -24.39 12.56 -40.99
C GLY A 659 -23.33 13.45 -41.67
N GLU A 660 -22.82 14.46 -40.98
CA GLU A 660 -21.76 15.36 -41.45
C GLU A 660 -20.38 14.88 -41.00
N ALA A 661 -20.30 14.32 -39.79
CA ALA A 661 -19.07 13.90 -39.17
C ALA A 661 -18.64 12.49 -39.55
N VAL A 662 -19.57 11.53 -39.66
CA VAL A 662 -19.26 10.11 -39.90
C VAL A 662 -19.20 9.81 -41.38
N ILE A 663 -18.06 9.28 -41.85
CA ILE A 663 -17.83 8.89 -43.24
C ILE A 663 -18.30 7.46 -43.48
N SER A 664 -17.99 6.55 -42.58
CA SER A 664 -18.32 5.13 -42.69
C SER A 664 -18.56 4.51 -41.33
N THR A 665 -19.37 3.46 -41.29
CA THR A 665 -19.64 2.66 -40.10
C THR A 665 -19.40 1.19 -40.43
N SER A 666 -18.62 0.50 -39.65
CA SER A 666 -18.36 -0.94 -39.74
C SER A 666 -18.81 -1.66 -38.47
N PRO A 667 -19.55 -2.76 -38.58
CA PRO A 667 -20.01 -3.51 -37.44
C PRO A 667 -18.84 -4.24 -36.75
N LEU A 668 -18.87 -4.25 -35.40
CA LEU A 668 -17.95 -5.03 -34.58
C LEU A 668 -18.76 -5.82 -33.55
N THR A 669 -18.88 -7.12 -33.73
CA THR A 669 -19.68 -7.94 -32.82
C THR A 669 -18.83 -8.46 -31.67
N ILE A 670 -19.16 -8.05 -30.44
CA ILE A 670 -18.61 -8.62 -29.21
C ILE A 670 -19.39 -9.92 -28.94
N GLY A 671 -18.74 -11.05 -29.18
CA GLY A 671 -19.35 -12.39 -29.09
C GLY A 671 -19.33 -12.99 -27.70
N ALA A 672 -18.43 -12.51 -26.85
CA ALA A 672 -18.29 -12.92 -25.47
C ALA A 672 -17.74 -11.78 -24.60
N VAL A 673 -18.16 -11.74 -23.34
CA VAL A 673 -17.68 -10.79 -22.32
C VAL A 673 -17.13 -11.61 -21.16
N THR A 674 -15.90 -11.31 -20.74
CA THR A 674 -15.17 -12.03 -19.67
C THR A 674 -14.40 -11.07 -18.80
N GLN A 675 -14.08 -11.50 -17.58
CA GLN A 675 -13.14 -10.82 -16.70
C GLN A 675 -11.75 -11.49 -16.70
N ASP A 676 -11.64 -12.69 -17.29
CA ASP A 676 -10.40 -13.44 -17.37
C ASP A 676 -9.58 -12.92 -18.55
N ALA A 677 -8.71 -11.94 -18.33
CA ALA A 677 -7.78 -11.44 -19.34
C ALA A 677 -6.65 -12.45 -19.62
N PRO A 678 -6.11 -12.52 -20.86
CA PRO A 678 -4.82 -13.17 -21.06
C PRO A 678 -3.73 -12.49 -20.22
N GLY A 679 -2.82 -13.26 -19.60
CA GLY A 679 -1.85 -12.73 -18.66
C GLY A 679 -0.93 -11.63 -19.20
N PHE A 680 -0.67 -11.61 -20.51
CA PHE A 680 0.10 -10.56 -21.17
C PHE A 680 -0.71 -9.25 -21.46
N LEU A 681 -2.04 -9.26 -21.33
CA LEU A 681 -2.89 -8.08 -21.35
C LEU A 681 -3.21 -7.70 -19.91
N ALA A 682 -2.34 -6.92 -19.28
CA ALA A 682 -2.57 -6.47 -17.92
C ALA A 682 -3.90 -5.69 -17.80
N ASN A 683 -4.76 -6.08 -16.91
CA ASN A 683 -5.97 -5.49 -16.28
C ASN A 683 -6.64 -4.27 -16.96
N ALA A 684 -6.53 -4.14 -18.27
CA ALA A 684 -7.15 -3.06 -19.04
C ALA A 684 -8.35 -3.59 -19.82
N ALA A 685 -9.44 -2.87 -19.79
CA ALA A 685 -10.56 -3.12 -20.66
C ALA A 685 -10.08 -3.16 -22.13
N ALA A 686 -10.30 -4.29 -22.79
CA ALA A 686 -9.82 -4.51 -24.15
C ALA A 686 -10.78 -5.40 -24.95
N LEU A 687 -10.87 -5.14 -26.24
CA LEU A 687 -11.46 -6.06 -27.21
C LEU A 687 -10.36 -6.90 -27.84
N ILE A 688 -10.51 -8.20 -27.82
CA ILE A 688 -9.52 -9.15 -28.32
C ILE A 688 -10.03 -9.78 -29.62
N LEU A 689 -9.21 -9.76 -30.65
CA LEU A 689 -9.44 -10.33 -31.97
C LEU A 689 -8.21 -11.14 -32.43
N PRO A 690 -8.38 -12.08 -33.38
CA PRO A 690 -7.24 -12.75 -33.98
C PRO A 690 -6.44 -11.77 -34.86
N LEU A 691 -5.12 -11.97 -34.96
CA LEU A 691 -4.24 -11.10 -35.75
C LEU A 691 -4.61 -11.09 -37.26
N SER A 692 -5.14 -12.21 -37.76
CA SER A 692 -5.66 -12.30 -39.11
C SER A 692 -6.84 -11.35 -39.39
N ALA A 693 -7.53 -10.85 -38.40
CA ALA A 693 -8.59 -9.85 -38.54
C ALA A 693 -8.06 -8.40 -38.58
N TYR A 694 -6.77 -8.19 -38.33
CA TYR A 694 -6.17 -6.87 -38.43
C TYR A 694 -6.05 -6.44 -39.88
N GLN A 695 -6.66 -5.33 -40.23
CA GLN A 695 -6.53 -4.68 -41.51
C GLN A 695 -5.87 -3.32 -41.29
N PRO A 696 -4.66 -3.10 -41.79
CA PRO A 696 -4.06 -1.77 -41.75
C PRO A 696 -4.86 -0.87 -42.68
N GLU A 697 -5.72 -0.04 -42.11
CA GLU A 697 -6.46 0.94 -42.90
C GLU A 697 -5.51 2.02 -43.45
N ALA A 698 -5.81 2.50 -44.65
CA ALA A 698 -5.04 3.52 -45.37
C ALA A 698 -5.08 4.93 -44.73
N SER A 699 -5.75 5.11 -43.63
CA SER A 699 -5.75 6.35 -42.82
C SER A 699 -4.55 6.37 -41.87
N ALA A 700 -3.45 6.76 -42.38
CA ALA A 700 -2.10 6.43 -42.06
C ALA A 700 -1.45 7.16 -40.85
N ASP A 701 -2.20 7.93 -40.03
CA ASP A 701 -1.54 8.74 -39.01
C ASP A 701 -1.35 8.04 -37.64
N ASP A 702 -2.15 7.03 -37.31
CA ASP A 702 -1.96 6.16 -36.15
C ASP A 702 -2.36 4.71 -36.42
N PRO A 703 -1.48 3.88 -37.01
CA PRO A 703 -1.82 2.50 -37.39
C PRO A 703 -1.87 1.53 -36.21
N GLY A 704 -1.66 2.00 -35.00
CA GLY A 704 -1.52 1.15 -33.82
C GLY A 704 -0.05 0.84 -33.49
N GLN A 705 0.12 0.08 -32.43
CA GLN A 705 1.41 -0.32 -31.87
C GLN A 705 1.58 -1.83 -31.91
N ALA A 706 2.71 -2.30 -32.42
CA ALA A 706 3.13 -3.67 -32.20
C ALA A 706 3.69 -3.79 -30.79
N VAL A 707 3.23 -4.79 -30.07
CA VAL A 707 3.63 -5.08 -28.70
C VAL A 707 4.15 -6.51 -28.63
N PHE A 708 5.37 -6.67 -28.21
CA PHE A 708 6.03 -7.96 -28.00
C PHE A 708 6.27 -8.13 -26.50
N CYS A 709 5.79 -9.24 -25.95
CA CYS A 709 5.96 -9.61 -24.55
C CYS A 709 6.85 -10.84 -24.48
N PHE A 710 7.92 -10.78 -23.69
CA PHE A 710 8.93 -11.83 -23.57
C PHE A 710 8.99 -12.35 -22.13
N HIS A 711 9.20 -13.68 -22.02
CA HIS A 711 9.61 -14.33 -20.79
C HIS A 711 11.09 -14.66 -20.83
N ALA A 712 11.78 -14.52 -19.72
CA ALA A 712 13.21 -14.75 -19.60
C ALA A 712 13.62 -15.22 -18.20
N ASP A 713 14.60 -16.12 -18.10
CA ASP A 713 15.16 -16.52 -16.81
C ASP A 713 16.03 -15.40 -16.21
N ASP A 714 16.83 -14.75 -17.07
CA ASP A 714 17.59 -13.53 -16.72
C ASP A 714 17.03 -12.33 -17.49
N TYR A 715 16.08 -11.63 -16.87
CA TYR A 715 15.39 -10.49 -17.49
C TYR A 715 16.31 -9.32 -17.84
N ARG A 716 17.50 -9.20 -17.21
CA ARG A 716 18.47 -8.13 -17.52
C ARG A 716 19.23 -8.43 -18.80
N ALA A 717 19.80 -9.63 -18.88
CA ALA A 717 20.48 -10.08 -20.09
C ALA A 717 19.51 -10.09 -21.28
N ALA A 718 18.28 -10.55 -21.08
CA ALA A 718 17.25 -10.52 -22.10
C ALA A 718 16.82 -9.10 -22.51
N ALA A 719 16.74 -8.15 -21.62
CA ALA A 719 16.45 -6.74 -21.95
C ALA A 719 17.55 -6.14 -22.81
N ASP A 720 18.82 -6.41 -22.50
CA ASP A 720 19.93 -5.96 -23.29
C ASP A 720 19.93 -6.63 -24.68
N ALA A 721 19.65 -7.92 -24.77
CA ALA A 721 19.54 -8.65 -26.04
C ALA A 721 18.37 -8.16 -26.92
N VAL A 722 17.18 -7.91 -26.33
CA VAL A 722 16.04 -7.33 -27.04
C VAL A 722 16.38 -5.92 -27.53
N TRP A 723 17.15 -5.17 -26.74
CA TRP A 723 17.59 -3.84 -27.08
C TRP A 723 18.56 -3.84 -28.29
N GLU A 724 19.57 -4.72 -28.27
CA GLU A 724 20.51 -4.89 -29.37
C GLU A 724 19.81 -5.35 -30.66
N ALA A 725 18.97 -6.39 -30.58
CA ALA A 725 18.25 -6.89 -31.73
C ALA A 725 17.26 -5.83 -32.30
N ALA A 726 16.56 -5.09 -31.46
CA ALA A 726 15.68 -4.00 -31.88
C ALA A 726 16.46 -2.83 -32.51
N ASP A 727 17.72 -2.61 -32.09
CA ASP A 727 18.62 -1.62 -32.67
C ASP A 727 19.14 -2.05 -34.04
N GLU A 728 19.58 -3.30 -34.16
CA GLU A 728 20.03 -3.88 -35.45
C GLU A 728 18.93 -3.87 -36.51
N MET A 729 17.68 -4.13 -36.11
CA MET A 729 16.52 -4.08 -37.01
C MET A 729 16.03 -2.67 -37.31
N ASN A 730 16.61 -1.65 -36.67
CA ASN A 730 16.25 -0.25 -36.82
C ASN A 730 14.76 0.04 -36.58
N LEU A 731 14.18 -0.57 -35.53
CA LEU A 731 12.76 -0.38 -35.21
C LEU A 731 12.46 1.06 -34.79
N PRO A 732 11.46 1.73 -35.46
CA PRO A 732 11.18 3.13 -35.20
C PRO A 732 10.53 3.34 -33.83
N GLU A 733 10.81 4.44 -33.16
CA GLU A 733 10.15 4.88 -31.91
C GLU A 733 9.95 3.78 -30.87
N ARG A 734 10.88 2.80 -30.83
CA ARG A 734 10.81 1.65 -29.95
C ARG A 734 10.85 2.05 -28.47
N LYS A 735 10.02 1.39 -27.69
CA LYS A 735 9.97 1.53 -26.23
C LYS A 735 10.11 0.15 -25.62
N ILE A 736 11.17 -0.03 -24.83
CA ILE A 736 11.39 -1.26 -24.09
C ILE A 736 11.07 -0.98 -22.62
N GLN A 737 10.22 -1.82 -22.03
CA GLN A 737 9.83 -1.75 -20.64
C GLN A 737 10.21 -3.06 -19.96
N ASN A 738 11.02 -2.97 -18.91
CA ASN A 738 11.36 -4.10 -18.07
C ASN A 738 10.26 -4.27 -17.01
N ALA A 739 9.29 -5.13 -17.31
CA ALA A 739 8.16 -5.41 -16.41
C ALA A 739 8.60 -6.27 -15.22
N ALA A 740 9.57 -7.16 -15.41
CA ALA A 740 10.11 -8.00 -14.33
C ALA A 740 10.75 -7.16 -13.22
N GLU A 741 11.44 -6.09 -13.58
CA GLU A 741 12.05 -5.18 -12.59
C GLU A 741 10.98 -4.48 -11.75
N ASN A 742 9.95 -3.92 -12.39
CA ASN A 742 8.82 -3.31 -11.70
C ASN A 742 8.07 -4.33 -10.83
N THR A 743 7.87 -5.55 -11.36
CA THR A 743 7.24 -6.66 -10.65
C THR A 743 8.08 -7.11 -9.45
N ALA A 744 9.41 -7.16 -9.60
CA ALA A 744 10.34 -7.50 -8.51
C ALA A 744 10.25 -6.48 -7.35
N VAL A 745 10.24 -5.18 -7.64
CA VAL A 745 10.04 -4.12 -6.65
C VAL A 745 8.69 -4.29 -5.94
N MET A 746 7.63 -4.55 -6.69
CA MET A 746 6.30 -4.73 -6.12
C MET A 746 6.20 -6.02 -5.28
N ARG A 747 6.76 -7.14 -5.74
CA ARG A 747 6.85 -8.39 -4.95
C ARG A 747 7.65 -8.19 -3.67
N ALA A 748 8.73 -7.42 -3.73
CA ALA A 748 9.50 -7.06 -2.56
C ALA A 748 8.66 -6.26 -1.55
N LEU A 749 7.92 -5.25 -2.00
CA LEU A 749 7.00 -4.49 -1.15
C LEU A 749 5.91 -5.37 -0.55
N MET A 750 5.29 -6.26 -1.33
CA MET A 750 4.32 -7.24 -0.83
C MET A 750 4.93 -8.17 0.20
N THR A 751 6.15 -8.68 -0.03
CA THR A 751 6.85 -9.53 0.93
C THR A 751 7.06 -8.83 2.27
N VAL A 752 7.39 -7.53 2.25
CA VAL A 752 7.50 -6.74 3.48
C VAL A 752 6.15 -6.61 4.18
N VAL A 753 5.11 -6.25 3.45
CA VAL A 753 3.75 -6.15 4.01
C VAL A 753 3.33 -7.48 4.63
N ASP A 754 3.62 -8.60 3.97
CA ASP A 754 3.32 -9.94 4.48
C ASP A 754 4.12 -10.27 5.74
N VAL A 755 5.43 -10.05 5.76
CA VAL A 755 6.28 -10.30 6.94
C VAL A 755 5.81 -9.48 8.14
N PHE A 756 5.54 -8.18 7.96
CA PHE A 756 5.02 -7.35 9.03
C PHE A 756 3.62 -7.76 9.48
N SER A 757 2.74 -8.12 8.55
CA SER A 757 1.39 -8.61 8.83
C SER A 757 1.41 -9.91 9.62
N TYR A 758 2.18 -10.90 9.19
CA TYR A 758 2.33 -12.16 9.93
C TYR A 758 3.00 -11.96 11.29
N GLY A 759 4.03 -11.12 11.36
CA GLY A 759 4.67 -10.74 12.62
C GLY A 759 3.67 -10.12 13.61
N PHE A 760 2.84 -9.22 13.14
CA PHE A 760 1.79 -8.57 13.90
C PHE A 760 0.71 -9.57 14.38
N ILE A 761 0.23 -10.45 13.50
CA ILE A 761 -0.73 -11.51 13.83
C ILE A 761 -0.15 -12.46 14.88
N VAL A 762 1.13 -12.86 14.77
CA VAL A 762 1.82 -13.72 15.74
C VAL A 762 1.90 -13.02 17.11
N LEU A 763 2.31 -11.76 17.15
CA LEU A 763 2.38 -10.99 18.40
C LEU A 763 1.01 -10.86 19.08
N ILE A 764 -0.04 -10.55 18.32
CA ILE A 764 -1.42 -10.47 18.84
C ILE A 764 -1.88 -11.85 19.33
N SER A 765 -1.56 -12.92 18.62
CA SER A 765 -1.87 -14.28 19.01
C SER A 765 -1.20 -14.67 20.32
N LEU A 766 0.06 -14.29 20.51
CA LEU A 766 0.79 -14.47 21.79
C LEU A 766 0.16 -13.69 22.95
N ILE A 767 -0.28 -12.44 22.71
CA ILE A 767 -1.02 -11.65 23.70
C ILE A 767 -2.34 -12.32 24.05
N ALA A 768 -3.09 -12.79 23.06
CA ALA A 768 -4.34 -13.50 23.26
C ALA A 768 -4.15 -14.80 24.04
N LEU A 769 -3.13 -15.58 23.70
CA LEU A 769 -2.74 -16.82 24.39
C LEU A 769 -2.38 -16.55 25.84
N ALA A 770 -1.49 -15.57 26.09
CA ALA A 770 -1.06 -15.18 27.42
C ALA A 770 -2.23 -14.71 28.28
N ASN A 771 -3.15 -13.93 27.70
CA ASN A 771 -4.35 -13.42 28.34
C ASN A 771 -5.30 -14.57 28.77
N VAL A 772 -5.60 -15.51 27.88
CA VAL A 772 -6.45 -16.68 28.12
C VAL A 772 -5.79 -17.60 29.16
N PHE A 773 -4.49 -17.89 28.98
CA PHE A 773 -3.73 -18.73 29.89
C PHE A 773 -3.74 -18.17 31.32
N ASN A 774 -3.42 -16.88 31.47
CA ASN A 774 -3.41 -16.21 32.77
C ASN A 774 -4.78 -16.26 33.46
N THR A 775 -5.83 -15.96 32.69
CA THR A 775 -7.22 -15.90 33.21
C THR A 775 -7.75 -17.27 33.64
N ILE A 776 -7.56 -18.31 32.81
CA ILE A 776 -8.01 -19.67 33.11
C ILE A 776 -7.21 -20.29 34.26
N SER A 777 -5.87 -20.17 34.21
CA SER A 777 -5.00 -20.72 35.24
C SER A 777 -5.31 -20.16 36.64
N THR A 778 -5.52 -18.82 36.70
CA THR A 778 -5.90 -18.16 37.94
C THR A 778 -7.28 -18.53 38.41
N ASN A 779 -8.27 -18.61 37.51
CA ASN A 779 -9.63 -19.01 37.88
C ASN A 779 -9.67 -20.43 38.49
N ILE A 780 -8.89 -21.34 37.93
CA ILE A 780 -8.73 -22.70 38.46
C ILE A 780 -8.04 -22.69 39.83
N ALA A 781 -6.98 -21.88 39.98
CA ALA A 781 -6.26 -21.78 41.27
C ALA A 781 -7.15 -21.25 42.40
N LEU A 782 -7.99 -20.26 42.13
CA LEU A 782 -8.96 -19.71 43.09
C LEU A 782 -10.08 -20.68 43.48
N ARG A 783 -10.33 -21.71 42.68
CA ARG A 783 -11.37 -22.74 42.94
C ARG A 783 -10.80 -24.04 43.49
N ARG A 784 -9.53 -24.08 43.86
CA ARG A 784 -8.84 -25.31 44.33
C ARG A 784 -9.60 -25.99 45.50
N ARG A 785 -10.17 -25.20 46.40
CA ARG A 785 -10.95 -25.70 47.56
C ARG A 785 -12.29 -26.32 47.07
N GLU A 786 -13.01 -25.68 46.15
CA GLU A 786 -14.27 -26.24 45.59
C GLU A 786 -13.99 -27.60 44.93
N PHE A 787 -12.89 -27.72 44.21
CA PHE A 787 -12.47 -28.96 43.54
C PHE A 787 -12.08 -30.04 44.54
N ALA A 788 -11.39 -29.69 45.64
CA ALA A 788 -11.03 -30.60 46.70
C ALA A 788 -12.29 -31.16 47.39
N MET A 789 -13.30 -30.32 47.67
CA MET A 789 -14.60 -30.74 48.21
C MET A 789 -15.34 -31.69 47.30
N LEU A 790 -15.41 -31.45 45.97
CA LEU A 790 -16.06 -32.34 45.02
C LEU A 790 -15.38 -33.71 44.94
N ARG A 791 -14.06 -33.78 45.08
CA ARG A 791 -13.30 -35.02 45.15
C ARG A 791 -13.53 -35.79 46.46
N SER A 792 -13.64 -35.06 47.58
CA SER A 792 -13.91 -35.70 48.88
C SER A 792 -15.33 -36.30 48.97
N ILE A 793 -16.32 -35.83 48.19
CA ILE A 793 -17.66 -36.39 48.08
C ILE A 793 -17.69 -37.59 47.10
N GLY A 794 -16.56 -38.01 46.52
CA GLY A 794 -16.49 -39.20 45.68
C GLY A 794 -16.46 -38.97 44.17
N MET A 795 -16.25 -37.75 43.69
CA MET A 795 -16.11 -37.50 42.26
C MET A 795 -14.87 -38.16 41.69
N THR A 796 -15.01 -39.04 40.68
CA THR A 796 -13.91 -39.73 40.04
C THR A 796 -13.05 -38.78 39.21
N HIS A 797 -11.77 -39.12 38.99
CA HIS A 797 -10.87 -38.33 38.14
C HIS A 797 -11.40 -38.17 36.72
N ARG A 798 -12.09 -39.16 36.17
CA ARG A 798 -12.71 -39.11 34.82
C ARG A 798 -13.90 -38.16 34.81
N GLY A 799 -14.80 -38.22 35.79
CA GLY A 799 -15.94 -37.33 35.91
C GLY A 799 -15.52 -35.87 36.11
N PHE A 800 -14.47 -35.61 36.93
CA PHE A 800 -13.91 -34.28 37.11
C PHE A 800 -13.35 -33.71 35.80
N ARG A 801 -12.58 -34.53 35.03
CA ARG A 801 -12.06 -34.10 33.74
C ARG A 801 -13.16 -33.76 32.75
N ARG A 802 -14.24 -34.61 32.70
CA ARG A 802 -15.40 -34.35 31.82
C ARG A 802 -16.10 -33.06 32.21
N MET A 803 -16.36 -32.84 33.50
CA MET A 803 -16.98 -31.59 33.97
C MET A 803 -16.17 -30.34 33.57
N MET A 804 -14.87 -30.40 33.72
CA MET A 804 -13.99 -29.30 33.37
C MET A 804 -13.93 -29.05 31.86
N ASN A 805 -13.94 -30.13 31.05
CA ASN A 805 -14.01 -29.97 29.58
C ASN A 805 -15.33 -29.30 29.13
N TYR A 806 -16.44 -29.63 29.78
CA TYR A 806 -17.72 -28.95 29.50
C TYR A 806 -17.70 -27.48 29.94
N GLU A 807 -17.06 -27.14 31.07
CA GLU A 807 -16.85 -25.76 31.44
C GLU A 807 -16.03 -25.02 30.36
N CYS A 808 -14.99 -25.64 29.82
CA CYS A 808 -14.19 -25.09 28.73
C CYS A 808 -15.00 -24.80 27.47
N ILE A 809 -15.83 -25.75 27.06
CA ILE A 809 -16.73 -25.57 25.91
C ILE A 809 -17.66 -24.39 26.14
N LEU A 810 -18.24 -24.27 27.35
CA LEU A 810 -19.12 -23.16 27.70
C LEU A 810 -18.41 -21.80 27.69
N TYR A 811 -17.13 -21.73 28.10
CA TYR A 811 -16.34 -20.52 28.02
C TYR A 811 -16.06 -20.14 26.56
N GLY A 812 -15.56 -21.10 25.79
CA GLY A 812 -15.22 -20.89 24.37
C GLY A 812 -16.45 -20.45 23.57
N LEU A 813 -17.56 -21.20 23.72
CA LEU A 813 -18.81 -20.90 22.99
C LEU A 813 -19.35 -19.51 23.30
N LYS A 814 -19.35 -19.09 24.58
CA LYS A 814 -19.79 -17.73 24.94
C LYS A 814 -18.85 -16.64 24.46
N GLY A 815 -17.55 -16.87 24.52
CA GLY A 815 -16.57 -15.94 23.97
C GLY A 815 -16.78 -15.73 22.48
N LEU A 816 -17.05 -16.83 21.75
CA LEU A 816 -17.29 -16.81 20.28
C LEU A 816 -18.65 -16.20 19.91
N ILE A 817 -19.74 -16.55 20.58
CA ILE A 817 -21.10 -16.04 20.26
C ILE A 817 -21.15 -14.51 20.34
N PHE A 818 -20.44 -13.90 21.28
CA PHE A 818 -20.37 -12.45 21.39
C PHE A 818 -19.17 -11.86 20.63
N GLY A 819 -18.05 -12.60 20.55
CA GLY A 819 -16.81 -12.12 19.95
C GLY A 819 -16.89 -12.01 18.43
N VAL A 820 -17.43 -13.03 17.76
CA VAL A 820 -17.48 -13.04 16.30
C VAL A 820 -18.34 -11.90 15.72
N PRO A 821 -19.58 -11.66 16.18
CA PRO A 821 -20.37 -10.54 15.68
C PRO A 821 -19.73 -9.17 15.91
N VAL A 822 -19.12 -8.97 17.08
CA VAL A 822 -18.40 -7.71 17.36
C VAL A 822 -17.17 -7.58 16.51
N ALA A 823 -16.42 -8.66 16.30
CA ALA A 823 -15.27 -8.67 15.39
C ALA A 823 -15.67 -8.32 13.95
N CYS A 824 -16.76 -8.88 13.43
CA CYS A 824 -17.31 -8.51 12.12
C CYS A 824 -17.70 -7.02 12.07
N GLY A 825 -18.26 -6.48 13.13
CA GLY A 825 -18.55 -5.04 13.25
C GLY A 825 -17.27 -4.18 13.21
N VAL A 826 -16.21 -4.60 13.92
CA VAL A 826 -14.91 -3.93 13.88
C VAL A 826 -14.28 -4.06 12.49
N THR A 827 -14.35 -5.23 11.86
CA THR A 827 -13.91 -5.43 10.46
C THR A 827 -14.60 -4.48 9.49
N TYR A 828 -15.91 -4.26 9.67
CA TYR A 828 -16.64 -3.27 8.88
C TYR A 828 -16.13 -1.83 9.10
N LEU A 829 -15.82 -1.47 10.35
CA LEU A 829 -15.23 -0.15 10.64
C LEU A 829 -13.82 0.00 10.03
N ILE A 830 -13.02 -1.06 10.07
CA ILE A 830 -11.69 -1.10 9.41
C ILE A 830 -11.85 -0.92 7.89
N PHE A 831 -12.74 -1.70 7.28
CA PHE A 831 -13.10 -1.56 5.87
C PHE A 831 -13.46 -0.11 5.51
N ARG A 832 -14.41 0.49 6.25
CA ARG A 832 -14.86 1.86 6.00
C ARG A 832 -13.71 2.89 6.14
N ALA A 833 -12.80 2.68 7.07
CA ALA A 833 -11.68 3.59 7.31
C ALA A 833 -10.58 3.47 6.25
N LEU A 834 -10.39 2.28 5.67
CA LEU A 834 -9.40 2.01 4.63
C LEU A 834 -9.93 2.29 3.21
N SER A 835 -11.24 2.26 3.00
CA SER A 835 -11.88 2.55 1.70
C SER A 835 -11.75 4.02 1.24
N GLY A 836 -10.85 4.81 1.84
CA GLY A 836 -10.65 6.23 1.52
C GLY A 836 -9.97 6.47 0.16
N GLY A 837 -9.09 5.58 -0.30
CA GLY A 837 -8.30 5.76 -1.52
C GLY A 837 -8.58 4.75 -2.64
N VAL A 838 -9.11 3.57 -2.28
CA VAL A 838 -9.44 2.48 -3.22
C VAL A 838 -10.83 1.97 -2.90
N VAL A 839 -11.61 1.59 -3.90
CA VAL A 839 -12.91 0.96 -3.70
C VAL A 839 -12.69 -0.51 -3.35
N LEU A 840 -12.60 -0.78 -2.05
CA LEU A 840 -12.56 -2.13 -1.52
C LEU A 840 -13.99 -2.67 -1.38
N HIS A 841 -14.17 -3.97 -1.49
CA HIS A 841 -15.44 -4.64 -1.19
C HIS A 841 -15.42 -5.18 0.23
N PHE A 842 -16.54 -5.03 0.94
CA PHE A 842 -16.67 -5.64 2.26
C PHE A 842 -16.85 -7.15 2.13
N TYR A 843 -16.02 -7.91 2.85
CA TYR A 843 -16.16 -9.34 2.97
C TYR A 843 -16.07 -9.79 4.44
N ILE A 844 -16.76 -10.88 4.74
CA ILE A 844 -16.67 -11.50 6.06
C ILE A 844 -15.43 -12.40 6.09
N PRO A 845 -14.50 -12.22 7.06
CA PRO A 845 -13.23 -12.94 7.09
C PRO A 845 -13.42 -14.39 7.61
N TRP A 846 -14.05 -15.25 6.82
CA TRP A 846 -14.39 -16.63 7.22
C TRP A 846 -13.19 -17.46 7.63
N TYR A 847 -12.07 -17.30 6.94
CA TYR A 847 -10.81 -17.99 7.24
C TYR A 847 -10.29 -17.59 8.64
N SER A 848 -10.23 -16.30 8.93
CA SER A 848 -9.82 -15.78 10.23
C SER A 848 -10.77 -16.18 11.35
N ILE A 849 -12.08 -16.24 11.07
CA ILE A 849 -13.08 -16.75 12.01
C ILE A 849 -12.85 -18.24 12.30
N ALA A 850 -12.61 -19.06 11.29
CA ALA A 850 -12.36 -20.49 11.48
C ALA A 850 -11.09 -20.74 12.32
N ILE A 851 -10.00 -20.01 12.05
CA ILE A 851 -8.77 -20.08 12.86
C ILE A 851 -9.04 -19.62 14.30
N ALA A 852 -9.77 -18.53 14.49
CA ALA A 852 -10.13 -18.02 15.83
C ALA A 852 -10.93 -19.06 16.62
N VAL A 853 -11.91 -19.71 16.01
CA VAL A 853 -12.70 -20.78 16.64
C VAL A 853 -11.80 -21.94 17.05
N GLY A 854 -10.97 -22.45 16.14
CA GLY A 854 -10.03 -23.57 16.42
C GLY A 854 -9.04 -23.22 17.52
N SER A 855 -8.42 -22.03 17.44
CA SER A 855 -7.42 -21.57 18.39
C SER A 855 -7.98 -21.35 19.80
N VAL A 856 -9.19 -20.79 19.94
CA VAL A 856 -9.86 -20.61 21.22
C VAL A 856 -10.03 -21.95 21.93
N PHE A 857 -10.58 -22.94 21.25
CA PHE A 857 -10.74 -24.26 21.85
C PHE A 857 -9.39 -24.92 22.16
N ALA A 858 -8.42 -24.87 21.25
CA ALA A 858 -7.10 -25.43 21.49
C ALA A 858 -6.41 -24.82 22.72
N VAL A 859 -6.43 -23.50 22.85
CA VAL A 859 -5.82 -22.74 23.95
C VAL A 859 -6.55 -23.02 25.27
N VAL A 860 -7.89 -23.01 25.27
CA VAL A 860 -8.70 -23.28 26.46
C VAL A 860 -8.47 -24.70 26.96
N PHE A 861 -8.46 -25.70 26.08
CA PHE A 861 -8.19 -27.10 26.46
C PHE A 861 -6.74 -27.32 26.92
N ALA A 862 -5.74 -26.76 26.23
CA ALA A 862 -4.34 -26.86 26.64
C ALA A 862 -4.11 -26.24 28.02
N THR A 863 -4.64 -25.04 28.24
CA THR A 863 -4.53 -24.33 29.54
C THR A 863 -5.22 -25.12 30.66
N MET A 864 -6.40 -25.68 30.37
CA MET A 864 -7.13 -26.48 31.32
C MET A 864 -6.38 -27.75 31.68
N LEU A 865 -5.79 -28.46 30.73
CA LEU A 865 -5.00 -29.66 30.97
C LEU A 865 -3.77 -29.34 31.85
N TYR A 866 -3.09 -28.23 31.59
CA TYR A 866 -1.97 -27.78 32.41
C TYR A 866 -2.39 -27.47 33.85
N ALA A 867 -3.46 -26.70 34.02
CA ALA A 867 -3.94 -26.31 35.32
C ALA A 867 -4.50 -27.49 36.14
N MET A 868 -5.18 -28.45 35.48
CA MET A 868 -5.64 -29.69 36.10
C MET A 868 -4.48 -30.54 36.59
N ARG A 869 -3.39 -30.69 35.80
CA ARG A 869 -2.19 -31.42 36.24
C ARG A 869 -1.59 -30.82 37.49
N LYS A 870 -1.57 -29.48 37.62
CA LYS A 870 -1.07 -28.76 38.77
C LYS A 870 -1.97 -28.95 40.01
N VAL A 871 -3.29 -28.95 39.86
CA VAL A 871 -4.26 -29.18 40.94
C VAL A 871 -4.26 -30.64 41.41
N SER A 872 -4.13 -31.60 40.49
CA SER A 872 -4.14 -33.03 40.82
C SER A 872 -2.93 -33.52 41.60
N ARG A 873 -1.77 -32.82 41.51
CA ARG A 873 -0.54 -33.16 42.26
C ARG A 873 -0.57 -32.68 43.71
N GLY A 874 -1.52 -31.80 44.08
CA GLY A 874 -1.63 -31.32 45.46
C GLY A 874 -2.47 -32.26 46.36
N SER A 875 -2.12 -32.40 47.66
CA SER A 875 -2.87 -33.12 48.68
C SER A 875 -4.29 -32.55 48.82
N THR A 876 -5.33 -33.42 48.77
CA THR A 876 -6.74 -33.00 48.90
C THR A 876 -7.01 -32.41 50.29
N ILE A 877 -6.35 -32.99 51.35
CA ILE A 877 -6.47 -32.56 52.76
C ILE A 877 -5.86 -31.17 52.94
N GLU A 878 -4.67 -30.94 52.38
CA GLU A 878 -4.01 -29.62 52.47
C GLU A 878 -4.84 -28.52 51.70
N ALA A 879 -5.44 -28.87 50.57
CA ALA A 879 -6.25 -27.94 49.80
C ALA A 879 -7.55 -27.55 50.52
N ILE A 880 -8.10 -28.42 51.38
CA ILE A 880 -9.27 -28.11 52.20
C ILE A 880 -8.86 -27.28 53.44
N ARG A 881 -7.70 -27.57 54.01
CA ARG A 881 -7.18 -26.95 55.24
C ARG A 881 -6.59 -25.58 55.01
N CYS A 882 -6.10 -25.28 53.82
CA CYS A 882 -5.63 -23.94 53.46
C CYS A 882 -6.80 -22.98 53.44
N GLU A 883 -6.94 -22.17 54.48
CA GLU A 883 -7.66 -20.89 54.38
C GLU A 883 -6.98 -20.04 53.31
N ASN A 884 -7.75 -19.46 52.39
CA ASN A 884 -7.20 -18.54 51.38
C ASN A 884 -6.39 -17.44 52.09
N ILE A 885 -5.05 -17.53 52.06
CA ILE A 885 -4.12 -16.48 52.44
C ILE A 885 -4.03 -15.48 51.30
#